data_ab81a509f663daf4ea273da199157691
#
_entry.id   ab81a509f663daf4ea273da199157691
#
_cell.length_a   1.000
_cell.length_b   1.000
_cell.length_c   1.000
_cell.angle_alpha   90.00
_cell.angle_beta   90.00
_cell.angle_gamma   90.00
#
_symmetry.space_group_name_H-M   'P 1'
#
loop_
_entity.id
_entity.type
_entity.pdbx_description
1 polymer ?
#
loop_
_entity_poly.entity_id
_entity_poly.type
_entity_poly.pdbx_seq_one_letter_code
_entity_poly.pdbx_strand_id
1 'polypeptide(L)'
;QADWQALFGPDSTLMYTPDTGQGYELWYWEDGLSLPSELTIAGLWVDMEARPGPFDMAGSATATLPVGPQSAGNSANILPPAAPQTVATSYNFPLDGASYQTGMIGLIEPGQGSYVSSTDPGGSTFESLLTQYRDTAGTQGTGGVFVQGANGQDEASGERSLDVGVTAAINPNSDLALYNGSGRGSGANANSNSTVFTTFQAAIWAAASNYAGTETVGPAPVVSSSDTDLQSLSPLSPFYQAYMQLFIDAALMNQTVLVANGDGGSGAKTGNGLANVVNNVTSPYNILVGGTSLSTVNQASVDPTLNGTNANFSPIYSLAMAGDRGTLWSLVAGGLSQMPGTAAASDWFIETVWNQYATEAGNTFEGGNGPTGHSYTVNNAGSGGVDQSQGTPDYQVAFGLTSSAYSDLNLTGRALPDVAANAGGNLYYLVPEADMSGTHGDGGTSAATPFWASLITQINYILHDQGLSTNLGYMTDLLYMAAVIAPASFNDVQVGNNTSSFSNRGPDYGGMNPTGYGYEAGVGFDLTTGLGSPDGLFLARAISSIAHSQMFYSADVAGVSTLVPDVIDSNGAGGWTSGTAQTLLLQTTATGAATVSVQTGADSTDASSAAHATYAWTSQLAQQSLQSNTDFDPDLLALFDGQTQGALTQAIVAGGASVSVEFNGNTTVAAQAGMSASFGFADFYSDSGNSVRLAQAVAVAETANHADDANVVVRMRQVAGADLSLMLYKVDDYNGTIGGLAPDQAGYAAAAAGRAYAVQGGGFAIAGPGNGNYSQVEITGVDAGDLIAMQLTNVTNGDTFWAFSQANEVVGGEHIAHLWNYGANTWGWEDLHGGGDRDFNDLVVQLDFTSTAGSGLLVA
;
A
#
# COMPACT_ATOMS: atom_id res chain seq x y z
N GLN A 1 29.10 27.76 26.36
CA GLN A 1 30.02 27.05 27.28
C GLN A 1 29.54 27.07 28.72
N ALA A 2 29.13 28.22 29.27
CA ALA A 2 28.66 28.30 30.65
C ALA A 2 27.43 27.43 30.93
N ASP A 3 26.46 27.46 30.04
CA ASP A 3 25.26 26.63 30.13
C ASP A 3 25.58 25.14 29.93
N TRP A 4 26.52 24.83 29.03
CA TRP A 4 27.02 23.47 28.83
C TRP A 4 27.67 22.93 30.09
N GLN A 5 28.57 23.70 30.71
CA GLN A 5 29.23 23.34 31.96
C GLN A 5 28.27 23.26 33.16
N ALA A 6 27.20 24.06 33.13
CA ALA A 6 26.16 23.97 34.15
C ALA A 6 25.33 22.66 34.03
N LEU A 7 25.15 22.17 32.83
CA LEU A 7 24.42 20.92 32.57
C LEU A 7 25.29 19.67 32.74
N PHE A 8 26.52 19.70 32.27
CA PHE A 8 27.37 18.52 32.12
C PHE A 8 28.66 18.53 32.95
N GLY A 9 28.79 19.47 33.86
CA GLY A 9 29.92 19.58 34.75
C GLY A 9 31.00 20.58 34.32
N PRO A 10 31.79 21.08 35.28
CA PRO A 10 32.73 22.17 35.02
C PRO A 10 33.91 21.79 34.11
N ASP A 11 34.20 20.51 34.03
CA ASP A 11 35.32 20.01 33.22
C ASP A 11 34.90 19.71 31.78
N SER A 12 33.59 19.78 31.44
CA SER A 12 33.10 19.52 30.09
C SER A 12 33.32 20.74 29.18
N THR A 13 33.78 20.48 27.96
CA THR A 13 34.04 21.53 26.96
C THR A 13 33.27 21.24 25.69
N LEU A 14 32.43 22.20 25.28
CA LEU A 14 31.78 22.17 23.97
C LEU A 14 32.70 22.87 22.96
N MET A 15 33.11 22.14 21.96
CA MET A 15 34.01 22.60 20.88
C MET A 15 33.23 22.86 19.60
N TYR A 16 33.69 23.80 18.82
CA TYR A 16 33.15 24.17 17.55
C TYR A 16 34.26 24.25 16.51
N THR A 17 34.05 23.58 15.39
CA THR A 17 34.92 23.66 14.22
C THR A 17 34.22 24.46 13.11
N PRO A 18 34.73 25.63 12.78
CA PRO A 18 34.13 26.44 11.71
C PRO A 18 34.23 25.71 10.36
N ASP A 19 33.33 26.04 9.47
CA ASP A 19 33.36 25.55 8.10
C ASP A 19 34.71 25.90 7.43
N THR A 20 35.48 24.88 7.11
CA THR A 20 36.74 24.99 6.38
C THR A 20 36.60 24.82 4.89
N GLY A 21 35.44 25.06 4.31
CA GLY A 21 35.11 24.84 2.90
C GLY A 21 34.59 23.44 2.58
N GLN A 22 34.27 22.66 3.60
CA GLN A 22 33.66 21.35 3.45
C GLN A 22 32.12 21.41 3.51
N GLY A 23 31.56 22.59 3.76
CA GLY A 23 30.09 22.76 3.79
C GLY A 23 29.41 22.37 5.09
N TYR A 24 30.15 22.07 6.15
CA TYR A 24 29.56 21.73 7.44
C TYR A 24 30.37 22.29 8.60
N GLU A 25 29.67 22.61 9.67
CA GLU A 25 30.20 22.98 10.98
C GLU A 25 30.07 21.80 11.90
N LEU A 26 31.12 21.52 12.70
CA LEU A 26 31.08 20.42 13.65
C LEU A 26 31.04 20.96 15.08
N TRP A 27 30.07 20.50 15.85
CA TRP A 27 30.03 20.64 17.27
C TRP A 27 30.38 19.29 17.92
N TYR A 28 31.27 19.32 18.87
CA TYR A 28 31.66 18.13 19.62
C TYR A 28 32.07 18.55 21.04
N TRP A 29 32.18 17.59 21.92
CA TRP A 29 32.63 17.87 23.28
C TRP A 29 33.96 17.15 23.54
N GLU A 30 34.79 17.78 24.37
CA GLU A 30 36.02 17.20 24.91
C GLU A 30 35.86 17.06 26.42
N ASP A 31 36.68 16.19 27.00
CA ASP A 31 36.67 15.84 28.43
C ASP A 31 35.43 15.07 28.90
N GLY A 32 35.44 14.73 30.20
CA GLY A 32 34.36 13.92 30.78
C GLY A 32 33.08 14.70 31.00
N LEU A 33 31.96 14.08 30.67
CA LEU A 33 30.64 14.59 30.98
C LEU A 33 30.14 14.06 32.34
N SER A 34 29.67 14.93 33.19
CA SER A 34 28.96 14.55 34.43
C SER A 34 27.48 14.48 34.10
N LEU A 35 26.93 13.26 34.05
CA LEU A 35 25.53 13.04 33.78
C LEU A 35 24.77 12.78 35.07
N PRO A 36 23.51 13.26 35.20
CA PRO A 36 22.67 12.98 36.36
C PRO A 36 22.53 11.48 36.58
N SER A 37 22.82 11.01 37.78
CA SER A 37 22.78 9.57 38.12
C SER A 37 21.37 8.99 38.12
N GLU A 38 20.38 9.86 38.22
CA GLU A 38 18.96 9.51 38.26
C GLU A 38 18.38 9.25 36.87
N LEU A 39 19.11 9.59 35.80
CA LEU A 39 18.68 9.41 34.42
C LEU A 39 19.38 8.23 33.77
N THR A 40 18.62 7.39 33.11
CA THR A 40 19.16 6.41 32.18
C THR A 40 19.37 7.10 30.85
N ILE A 41 20.63 7.27 30.44
CA ILE A 41 20.98 7.96 29.19
C ILE A 41 21.51 6.93 28.21
N ALA A 42 20.76 6.72 27.14
CA ALA A 42 21.12 5.79 26.07
C ALA A 42 22.17 6.37 25.10
N GLY A 43 22.22 7.69 24.98
CA GLY A 43 23.20 8.39 24.15
C GLY A 43 23.11 9.90 24.29
N LEU A 44 24.09 10.57 23.76
CA LEU A 44 24.16 12.02 23.69
C LEU A 44 24.66 12.42 22.29
N TRP A 45 23.99 13.36 21.66
CA TRP A 45 24.44 13.95 20.40
C TRP A 45 24.20 15.45 20.40
N VAL A 46 24.85 16.14 19.48
CA VAL A 46 24.59 17.56 19.24
C VAL A 46 23.55 17.63 18.11
N ASP A 47 22.44 18.27 18.41
CA ASP A 47 21.42 18.56 17.40
C ASP A 47 21.94 19.67 16.49
N MET A 48 22.20 19.32 15.24
CA MET A 48 22.84 20.22 14.27
C MET A 48 21.82 20.71 13.26
N GLU A 49 21.99 21.96 12.85
CA GLU A 49 21.24 22.47 11.70
C GLU A 49 21.45 21.60 10.46
N ALA A 50 20.35 21.28 9.79
CA ALA A 50 20.39 20.63 8.50
C ALA A 50 21.10 21.57 7.50
N ARG A 51 22.29 21.21 7.11
CA ARG A 51 22.99 21.92 6.02
C ARG A 51 23.22 20.99 4.85
N PRO A 52 22.95 21.42 3.63
CA PRO A 52 23.31 20.66 2.45
C PRO A 52 24.84 20.58 2.39
N GLY A 53 25.40 19.47 2.80
CA GLY A 53 26.80 19.12 2.66
C GLY A 53 26.95 17.76 1.98
N PRO A 54 28.10 17.44 1.42
CA PRO A 54 28.38 16.09 0.95
C PRO A 54 28.49 15.18 2.18
N PHE A 55 27.35 14.68 2.65
CA PHE A 55 27.37 13.64 3.63
C PHE A 55 27.81 12.35 2.97
N ASP A 56 28.75 11.66 3.59
CA ASP A 56 28.93 10.24 3.38
C ASP A 56 27.66 9.54 3.89
N MET A 57 26.63 9.58 3.08
CA MET A 57 25.59 8.59 3.21
C MET A 57 26.32 7.26 3.06
N ALA A 58 26.23 6.42 4.07
CA ALA A 58 26.74 5.07 3.95
C ALA A 58 26.00 4.44 2.76
N GLY A 59 26.58 4.62 1.60
CA GLY A 59 25.98 4.20 0.36
C GLY A 59 25.89 2.68 0.38
N SER A 60 24.72 2.19 0.37
CA SER A 60 24.51 0.81 0.01
C SER A 60 24.68 0.73 -1.51
N ALA A 61 25.95 0.55 -1.88
CA ALA A 61 26.29 0.41 -3.27
C ALA A 61 26.00 -1.00 -3.68
N THR A 62 25.12 -1.17 -4.66
CA THR A 62 25.30 -2.27 -5.62
C THR A 62 24.11 -2.63 -6.48
N ALA A 63 23.32 -1.73 -6.95
CA ALA A 63 22.49 -2.08 -8.09
C ALA A 63 23.38 -2.15 -9.33
N THR A 64 23.37 -3.25 -10.05
CA THR A 64 24.26 -3.49 -11.16
C THR A 64 23.56 -3.50 -12.52
N LEU A 65 22.31 -3.07 -12.58
CA LEU A 65 21.57 -3.05 -13.82
C LEU A 65 21.71 -1.67 -14.48
N PRO A 66 22.47 -1.55 -15.58
CA PRO A 66 22.48 -0.34 -16.35
C PRO A 66 21.14 -0.22 -17.08
N VAL A 67 20.24 0.52 -16.51
CA VAL A 67 18.96 0.83 -17.12
C VAL A 67 19.09 2.21 -17.77
N GLY A 68 18.60 2.35 -18.97
CA GLY A 68 18.51 3.67 -19.59
C GLY A 68 17.59 4.56 -18.78
N PRO A 69 17.96 5.82 -18.49
CA PRO A 69 17.08 6.74 -17.80
C PRO A 69 15.79 6.92 -18.59
N GLN A 70 14.70 6.93 -17.89
CA GLN A 70 13.38 7.21 -18.46
C GLN A 70 12.83 8.46 -17.79
N SER A 71 12.30 9.35 -18.59
CA SER A 71 11.66 10.55 -18.11
C SER A 71 10.15 10.42 -18.33
N ALA A 72 9.39 10.53 -17.29
CA ALA A 72 7.94 10.68 -17.35
C ALA A 72 7.50 12.14 -17.57
N GLY A 73 8.41 13.06 -17.57
CA GLY A 73 8.10 14.49 -17.68
C GLY A 73 8.83 15.19 -18.80
N ASN A 74 8.29 15.19 -19.99
CA ASN A 74 8.66 16.18 -20.98
C ASN A 74 7.77 17.39 -20.80
N SER A 75 8.34 18.59 -20.70
CA SER A 75 7.62 19.86 -20.54
C SER A 75 6.54 20.12 -21.61
N ALA A 76 6.58 19.43 -22.73
CA ALA A 76 5.55 19.48 -23.76
C ALA A 76 4.28 18.67 -23.43
N ASN A 77 4.35 17.78 -22.44
CA ASN A 77 3.29 16.83 -22.13
C ASN A 77 2.70 17.02 -20.73
N ILE A 78 3.12 18.05 -20.00
CA ILE A 78 2.60 18.35 -18.68
C ILE A 78 1.12 18.75 -18.80
N LEU A 79 0.29 18.04 -18.07
CA LEU A 79 -1.12 18.39 -17.90
C LEU A 79 -1.28 19.64 -17.03
N PRO A 80 -2.35 20.40 -17.16
CA PRO A 80 -2.69 21.42 -16.18
C PRO A 80 -2.73 20.79 -14.77
N PRO A 81 -2.24 21.49 -13.74
CA PRO A 81 -2.30 20.97 -12.39
C PRO A 81 -3.73 20.62 -11.99
N ALA A 82 -3.90 19.47 -11.35
CA ALA A 82 -5.20 18.99 -10.89
C ALA A 82 -5.38 19.26 -9.39
N ALA A 83 -6.58 19.60 -9.00
CA ALA A 83 -6.91 19.72 -7.58
C ALA A 83 -6.69 18.35 -6.89
N PRO A 84 -6.09 18.32 -5.68
CA PRO A 84 -5.74 17.07 -5.01
C PRO A 84 -6.92 16.12 -4.79
N GLN A 85 -8.11 16.62 -4.49
CA GLN A 85 -9.33 15.80 -4.35
C GLN A 85 -9.75 15.16 -5.69
N THR A 86 -9.44 15.78 -6.82
CA THR A 86 -9.69 15.18 -8.14
C THR A 86 -8.74 14.00 -8.38
N VAL A 87 -7.48 14.15 -7.98
CA VAL A 87 -6.52 13.03 -8.03
C VAL A 87 -6.95 11.93 -7.08
N ALA A 88 -7.39 12.26 -5.86
CA ALA A 88 -7.90 11.29 -4.89
C ALA A 88 -9.10 10.49 -5.45
N THR A 89 -9.99 11.14 -6.19
CA THR A 89 -11.08 10.45 -6.89
C THR A 89 -10.55 9.44 -7.92
N SER A 90 -9.49 9.76 -8.63
CA SER A 90 -8.86 8.83 -9.60
C SER A 90 -8.24 7.61 -8.92
N TYR A 91 -7.81 7.74 -7.67
CA TYR A 91 -7.34 6.64 -6.83
C TYR A 91 -8.46 6.02 -5.98
N ASN A 92 -9.71 6.27 -6.34
CA ASN A 92 -10.89 5.66 -5.71
C ASN A 92 -10.94 5.84 -4.19
N PHE A 93 -10.66 7.04 -3.69
CA PHE A 93 -10.73 7.31 -2.25
C PHE A 93 -12.14 7.01 -1.73
N PRO A 94 -12.27 6.37 -0.55
CA PRO A 94 -13.53 5.83 -0.10
C PRO A 94 -14.55 6.89 0.34
N LEU A 95 -14.10 8.10 0.68
CA LEU A 95 -14.96 9.18 1.15
C LEU A 95 -14.75 10.47 0.36
N ASP A 96 -15.85 11.17 0.14
CA ASP A 96 -15.80 12.59 -0.20
C ASP A 96 -15.41 13.39 1.06
N GLY A 97 -14.16 13.82 1.15
CA GLY A 97 -13.64 14.54 2.31
C GLY A 97 -14.38 15.84 2.64
N ALA A 98 -15.10 16.44 1.67
CA ALA A 98 -15.92 17.62 1.92
C ALA A 98 -17.21 17.28 2.69
N SER A 99 -17.64 16.03 2.67
CA SER A 99 -18.84 15.57 3.36
C SER A 99 -18.60 15.07 4.78
N TYR A 100 -17.34 14.81 5.16
CA TYR A 100 -16.99 14.17 6.43
C TYR A 100 -15.89 14.93 7.16
N GLN A 101 -15.95 14.93 8.49
CA GLN A 101 -14.85 15.38 9.34
C GLN A 101 -14.00 14.16 9.74
N THR A 102 -13.01 13.84 8.93
CA THR A 102 -12.28 12.58 9.01
C THR A 102 -11.20 12.51 10.08
N GLY A 103 -10.98 13.57 10.84
CA GLY A 103 -10.01 13.60 11.93
C GLY A 103 -8.93 14.66 11.73
N MET A 104 -7.79 14.48 12.38
CA MET A 104 -6.67 15.44 12.34
C MET A 104 -5.45 14.82 11.66
N ILE A 105 -4.79 15.62 10.83
CA ILE A 105 -3.53 15.26 10.17
C ILE A 105 -2.42 16.15 10.73
N GLY A 106 -1.35 15.53 11.21
CA GLY A 106 -0.13 16.22 11.64
C GLY A 106 0.85 16.36 10.50
N LEU A 107 1.38 17.54 10.29
CA LEU A 107 2.39 17.84 9.28
C LEU A 107 3.71 18.21 9.96
N ILE A 108 4.78 17.57 9.54
CA ILE A 108 6.14 17.80 10.04
C ILE A 108 6.74 18.96 9.25
N GLU A 109 6.82 20.12 9.92
CA GLU A 109 7.23 21.38 9.30
C GLU A 109 8.36 22.05 10.10
N PRO A 110 9.60 21.53 10.04
CA PRO A 110 10.69 21.97 10.90
C PRO A 110 10.94 23.48 10.83
N GLY A 111 10.51 24.22 11.85
CA GLY A 111 10.69 25.66 11.96
C GLY A 111 9.80 26.53 11.03
N GLN A 112 8.95 25.91 10.25
CA GLN A 112 8.20 26.60 9.20
C GLN A 112 6.88 27.22 9.67
N GLY A 113 6.23 26.64 10.67
CA GLY A 113 4.99 27.14 11.21
C GLY A 113 3.92 27.53 10.20
N SER A 114 3.00 28.25 10.70
CA SER A 114 1.98 28.91 9.89
C SER A 114 2.44 30.29 9.50
N TYR A 115 2.45 30.60 8.24
CA TYR A 115 2.82 31.89 7.72
C TYR A 115 1.71 32.92 7.96
N VAL A 116 2.04 34.03 8.61
CA VAL A 116 1.24 35.24 8.59
C VAL A 116 2.12 36.36 8.07
N SER A 117 1.98 36.70 6.82
CA SER A 117 2.75 37.79 6.24
C SER A 117 2.40 39.11 6.93
N SER A 118 3.36 39.72 7.61
CA SER A 118 3.27 41.07 8.08
C SER A 118 3.23 42.11 6.95
N THR A 119 3.50 41.65 5.72
CA THR A 119 3.57 42.47 4.51
C THR A 119 2.36 42.29 3.60
N ASP A 120 1.43 41.39 3.92
CA ASP A 120 0.19 41.27 3.16
C ASP A 120 -0.62 42.57 3.29
N PRO A 121 -0.85 43.33 2.17
CA PRO A 121 -1.57 44.60 2.20
C PRO A 121 -3.03 44.46 2.64
N GLY A 122 -3.53 43.23 2.70
CA GLY A 122 -4.92 42.91 3.08
C GLY A 122 -5.09 42.49 4.53
N GLY A 123 -4.00 42.17 5.26
CA GLY A 123 -4.08 41.63 6.62
C GLY A 123 -4.70 40.23 6.67
N SER A 124 -4.51 39.44 5.63
CA SER A 124 -5.01 38.06 5.55
C SER A 124 -4.32 37.20 6.58
N THR A 125 -5.09 36.34 7.24
CA THR A 125 -4.56 35.29 8.12
C THR A 125 -4.29 34.02 7.32
N PHE A 126 -3.47 33.12 7.85
CA PHE A 126 -3.23 31.81 7.23
C PHE A 126 -4.55 31.06 6.98
N GLU A 127 -5.48 31.11 7.91
CA GLU A 127 -6.80 30.47 7.77
C GLU A 127 -7.64 31.09 6.66
N SER A 128 -7.55 32.41 6.47
CA SER A 128 -8.28 33.09 5.38
C SER A 128 -7.69 32.73 4.02
N LEU A 129 -6.37 32.60 3.93
CA LEU A 129 -5.68 32.18 2.71
C LEU A 129 -5.94 30.69 2.41
N LEU A 130 -5.97 29.86 3.42
CA LEU A 130 -6.36 28.45 3.27
C LEU A 130 -7.81 28.31 2.77
N THR A 131 -8.72 29.15 3.24
CA THR A 131 -10.09 29.19 2.73
C THR A 131 -10.13 29.60 1.25
N GLN A 132 -9.37 30.63 0.85
CA GLN A 132 -9.26 31.05 -0.54
C GLN A 132 -8.66 29.93 -1.43
N TYR A 133 -7.67 29.21 -0.91
CA TYR A 133 -7.12 28.06 -1.62
C TYR A 133 -8.17 26.96 -1.82
N ARG A 134 -8.91 26.58 -0.77
CA ARG A 134 -10.00 25.59 -0.88
C ARG A 134 -11.02 25.98 -1.93
N ASP A 135 -11.43 27.25 -1.95
CA ASP A 135 -12.33 27.79 -2.97
C ASP A 135 -11.74 27.66 -4.38
N THR A 136 -10.44 27.94 -4.54
CA THR A 136 -9.74 27.83 -5.83
C THR A 136 -9.60 26.38 -6.28
N ALA A 137 -9.33 25.47 -5.36
CA ALA A 137 -9.29 24.05 -5.60
C ALA A 137 -10.66 23.41 -5.87
N GLY A 138 -11.75 24.19 -5.66
CA GLY A 138 -13.11 23.71 -5.89
C GLY A 138 -13.66 22.86 -4.75
N THR A 139 -13.15 23.04 -3.54
CA THR A 139 -13.63 22.37 -2.33
C THR A 139 -13.95 23.38 -1.25
N GLN A 140 -14.68 22.94 -0.22
CA GLN A 140 -15.02 23.78 0.94
C GLN A 140 -15.00 22.92 2.19
N GLY A 141 -14.56 23.50 3.31
CA GLY A 141 -14.54 22.79 4.57
C GLY A 141 -14.22 23.70 5.76
N THR A 142 -14.42 23.14 6.93
CA THR A 142 -14.33 23.83 8.22
C THR A 142 -13.12 23.42 9.06
N GLY A 143 -12.24 22.55 8.54
CA GLY A 143 -11.04 22.09 9.24
C GLY A 143 -10.17 23.26 9.66
N GLY A 144 -9.81 23.29 10.94
CA GLY A 144 -8.97 24.32 11.56
C GLY A 144 -7.47 24.03 11.38
N VAL A 145 -6.66 25.02 11.74
CA VAL A 145 -5.21 24.89 11.78
C VAL A 145 -4.70 25.10 13.20
N PHE A 146 -3.94 24.14 13.67
CA PHE A 146 -3.29 24.16 14.98
C PHE A 146 -1.78 24.15 14.78
N VAL A 147 -1.05 24.83 15.62
CA VAL A 147 0.41 24.98 15.51
C VAL A 147 1.08 24.59 16.81
N GLN A 148 2.08 23.74 16.70
CA GLN A 148 3.00 23.44 17.79
C GLN A 148 4.30 24.24 17.60
N GLY A 149 4.75 24.93 18.61
CA GLY A 149 5.94 25.75 18.51
C GLY A 149 5.63 27.12 17.88
N ALA A 150 5.90 28.17 18.59
CA ALA A 150 5.32 29.49 18.29
C ALA A 150 6.07 30.32 17.25
N ASN A 151 7.19 29.88 16.71
CA ASN A 151 8.18 30.86 16.27
C ASN A 151 8.66 30.78 14.83
N GLY A 152 8.01 30.01 13.97
CA GLY A 152 8.40 29.90 12.61
C GLY A 152 7.47 30.59 11.60
N GLN A 153 6.88 31.67 11.96
CA GLN A 153 5.61 32.03 11.36
C GLN A 153 5.68 33.01 10.19
N ASP A 154 6.82 33.61 9.97
CA ASP A 154 6.94 34.70 9.01
C ASP A 154 7.62 34.33 7.69
N GLU A 155 7.96 33.06 7.49
CA GLU A 155 8.62 32.63 6.28
C GLU A 155 7.69 31.87 5.34
N ALA A 156 7.76 32.24 4.06
CA ALA A 156 7.12 31.52 3.00
C ALA A 156 7.82 30.16 2.80
N SER A 157 7.07 29.07 2.76
CA SER A 157 7.58 27.73 2.52
C SER A 157 6.76 27.02 1.46
N GLY A 158 7.41 26.61 0.39
CA GLY A 158 6.81 25.79 -0.66
C GLY A 158 6.38 24.43 -0.11
N GLU A 159 7.25 23.79 0.68
CA GLU A 159 6.99 22.46 1.24
C GLU A 159 5.76 22.47 2.14
N ARG A 160 5.72 23.35 3.13
CA ARG A 160 4.53 23.48 4.00
C ARG A 160 3.26 23.78 3.19
N SER A 161 3.35 24.64 2.18
CA SER A 161 2.18 24.97 1.36
C SER A 161 1.72 23.81 0.51
N LEU A 162 2.65 22.97 0.04
CA LEU A 162 2.38 21.72 -0.65
C LEU A 162 1.61 20.76 0.27
N ASP A 163 2.15 20.46 1.45
CA ASP A 163 1.58 19.50 2.38
C ASP A 163 0.18 19.95 2.87
N VAL A 164 0.07 21.22 3.26
CA VAL A 164 -1.21 21.83 3.63
C VAL A 164 -2.18 21.82 2.45
N GLY A 165 -1.72 22.13 1.25
CA GLY A 165 -2.56 22.17 0.06
C GLY A 165 -3.15 20.80 -0.26
N VAL A 166 -2.34 19.75 -0.27
CA VAL A 166 -2.80 18.40 -0.57
C VAL A 166 -3.82 17.92 0.47
N THR A 167 -3.50 18.04 1.75
CA THR A 167 -4.38 17.56 2.83
C THR A 167 -5.68 18.36 2.93
N ALA A 168 -5.59 19.68 2.85
CA ALA A 168 -6.74 20.57 2.98
C ALA A 168 -7.71 20.51 1.79
N ALA A 169 -7.25 20.06 0.63
CA ALA A 169 -8.12 19.89 -0.53
C ALA A 169 -8.81 18.51 -0.51
N ILE A 170 -8.13 17.47 -0.09
CA ILE A 170 -8.70 16.11 -0.02
C ILE A 170 -9.67 15.99 1.16
N ASN A 171 -9.26 16.44 2.35
CA ASN A 171 -10.04 16.37 3.59
C ASN A 171 -10.30 17.78 4.17
N PRO A 172 -11.11 18.61 3.51
CA PRO A 172 -11.23 20.03 3.88
C PRO A 172 -11.88 20.28 5.24
N ASN A 173 -12.54 19.28 5.81
CA ASN A 173 -13.11 19.34 7.16
C ASN A 173 -12.16 18.80 8.25
N SER A 174 -11.05 18.18 7.87
CA SER A 174 -10.04 17.69 8.82
C SER A 174 -9.22 18.84 9.38
N ASP A 175 -8.93 18.77 10.66
CA ASP A 175 -8.00 19.69 11.31
C ASP A 175 -6.56 19.36 10.90
N LEU A 176 -5.74 20.38 10.76
CA LEU A 176 -4.32 20.26 10.45
C LEU A 176 -3.49 20.72 11.63
N ALA A 177 -2.56 19.92 12.09
CA ALA A 177 -1.60 20.28 13.13
C ALA A 177 -0.21 20.44 12.50
N LEU A 178 0.31 21.66 12.49
CA LEU A 178 1.64 21.98 11.98
C LEU A 178 2.65 21.89 13.14
N TYR A 179 3.57 20.97 13.05
CA TYR A 179 4.61 20.73 14.06
C TYR A 179 5.92 21.37 13.63
N ASN A 180 6.42 22.29 14.44
CA ASN A 180 7.66 23.07 14.18
C ASN A 180 8.88 22.56 14.92
N GLY A 181 8.73 21.63 15.85
CA GLY A 181 9.84 21.11 16.63
C GLY A 181 10.27 22.01 17.78
N SER A 182 11.56 22.04 18.09
CA SER A 182 12.09 22.72 19.27
C SER A 182 11.97 24.25 19.25
N GLY A 183 11.64 24.85 18.12
CA GLY A 183 11.53 26.32 18.01
C GLY A 183 12.84 27.03 18.35
N ARG A 184 13.99 26.42 18.09
CA ARG A 184 15.27 27.04 18.33
C ARG A 184 15.51 28.19 17.37
N GLY A 185 15.97 29.25 17.91
CA GLY A 185 16.38 30.42 17.19
C GLY A 185 15.68 31.66 17.70
N SER A 186 16.34 32.77 17.57
CA SER A 186 15.82 34.10 17.92
C SER A 186 16.13 35.07 16.79
N GLY A 187 15.12 35.76 16.31
CA GLY A 187 15.28 36.72 15.22
C GLY A 187 14.79 36.20 13.86
N ALA A 188 15.15 36.88 12.78
CA ALA A 188 14.65 36.61 11.43
C ALA A 188 15.01 35.23 10.82
N ASN A 189 15.92 34.49 11.45
CA ASN A 189 16.31 33.15 11.07
C ASN A 189 15.98 32.12 12.13
N ALA A 190 15.09 32.46 13.06
CA ALA A 190 14.70 31.60 14.18
C ALA A 190 14.16 30.25 13.75
N ASN A 191 13.72 30.18 12.53
CA ASN A 191 12.87 29.11 12.02
C ASN A 191 13.64 28.05 11.26
N SER A 192 14.82 28.39 10.77
CA SER A 192 15.67 27.46 10.05
C SER A 192 16.43 26.49 10.94
N ASN A 193 16.15 26.48 12.23
CA ASN A 193 16.98 25.81 13.22
C ASN A 193 16.27 24.69 13.99
N SER A 194 15.02 24.37 13.69
CA SER A 194 14.41 23.16 14.20
C SER A 194 14.80 21.98 13.32
N THR A 195 15.17 20.88 13.95
CA THR A 195 15.50 19.66 13.23
C THR A 195 14.25 18.81 13.01
N VAL A 196 14.29 17.98 12.00
CA VAL A 196 13.23 16.99 11.73
C VAL A 196 13.04 16.07 12.95
N PHE A 197 14.12 15.69 13.61
CA PHE A 197 14.06 14.89 14.84
C PHE A 197 13.22 15.55 15.94
N THR A 198 13.47 16.81 16.28
CA THR A 198 12.69 17.51 17.31
C THR A 198 11.25 17.78 16.88
N THR A 199 11.00 17.85 15.58
CA THR A 199 9.67 17.99 15.03
C THR A 199 8.87 16.69 15.18
N PHE A 200 9.47 15.54 14.88
CA PHE A 200 8.85 14.24 15.20
C PHE A 200 8.59 14.06 16.69
N GLN A 201 9.54 14.45 17.55
CA GLN A 201 9.29 14.46 18.98
C GLN A 201 8.04 15.26 19.33
N ALA A 202 7.91 16.46 18.76
CA ALA A 202 6.74 17.29 19.00
C ALA A 202 5.45 16.64 18.49
N ALA A 203 5.46 16.05 17.30
CA ALA A 203 4.31 15.39 16.73
C ALA A 203 3.81 14.18 17.54
N ILE A 204 4.74 13.51 18.26
CA ILE A 204 4.38 12.35 19.08
C ILE A 204 3.82 12.76 20.44
N TRP A 205 4.35 13.81 21.06
CA TRP A 205 4.03 14.12 22.46
C TRP A 205 3.48 15.51 22.72
N ALA A 206 3.66 16.47 21.82
CA ALA A 206 3.27 17.85 22.10
C ALA A 206 1.86 18.16 21.62
N ALA A 207 1.17 19.01 22.34
CA ALA A 207 -0.08 19.60 21.93
C ALA A 207 0.17 20.73 20.92
N ALA A 208 -0.76 20.92 20.01
CA ALA A 208 -0.83 22.08 19.11
C ALA A 208 -2.01 22.99 19.48
N SER A 209 -1.87 24.28 19.26
CA SER A 209 -2.89 25.28 19.60
C SER A 209 -3.32 26.05 18.37
N ASN A 210 -4.59 26.43 18.31
CA ASN A 210 -5.05 27.35 17.26
C ASN A 210 -4.39 28.74 17.42
N TYR A 211 -4.46 29.56 16.38
CA TYR A 211 -3.81 30.90 16.39
C TYR A 211 -4.26 31.81 17.50
N ALA A 212 -5.49 31.70 17.91
CA ALA A 212 -6.03 32.52 19.02
C ALA A 212 -5.54 32.02 20.38
N GLY A 213 -4.92 30.85 20.47
CA GLY A 213 -4.52 30.21 21.73
C GLY A 213 -5.70 29.85 22.63
N THR A 214 -6.89 29.73 22.06
CA THR A 214 -8.13 29.47 22.80
C THR A 214 -8.50 27.99 22.79
N GLU A 215 -7.93 27.23 21.88
CA GLU A 215 -8.16 25.81 21.71
C GLU A 215 -6.83 25.08 21.54
N THR A 216 -6.75 23.91 22.12
CA THR A 216 -5.54 23.06 22.05
C THR A 216 -5.96 21.64 21.77
N VAL A 217 -5.27 20.98 20.84
CA VAL A 217 -5.47 19.59 20.46
C VAL A 217 -4.26 18.76 20.88
N GLY A 218 -4.51 17.49 21.12
CA GLY A 218 -3.43 16.51 21.37
C GLY A 218 -2.65 16.16 20.09
N PRO A 219 -1.70 15.25 20.19
CA PRO A 219 -0.99 14.75 19.02
C PRO A 219 -1.92 14.17 17.94
N ALA A 220 -1.59 14.42 16.69
CA ALA A 220 -2.38 13.93 15.57
C ALA A 220 -2.26 12.40 15.40
N PRO A 221 -3.35 11.69 15.08
CA PRO A 221 -3.30 10.23 14.89
C PRO A 221 -2.59 9.80 13.61
N VAL A 222 -2.51 10.69 12.62
CA VAL A 222 -1.79 10.46 11.36
C VAL A 222 -0.79 11.58 11.18
N VAL A 223 0.46 11.25 10.95
CA VAL A 223 1.56 12.19 10.82
C VAL A 223 2.23 12.01 9.48
N SER A 224 2.35 13.09 8.71
CA SER A 224 3.00 13.14 7.40
C SER A 224 4.27 13.97 7.48
N SER A 225 5.35 13.47 6.89
CA SER A 225 6.62 14.19 6.78
C SER A 225 7.14 14.17 5.37
N SER A 226 7.31 15.35 4.81
CA SER A 226 8.02 15.57 3.55
C SER A 226 9.50 15.88 3.75
N ASP A 227 9.88 16.15 4.99
CA ASP A 227 11.24 16.50 5.37
C ASP A 227 12.03 15.30 5.91
N THR A 228 13.32 15.28 5.62
CA THR A 228 14.28 14.31 6.14
C THR A 228 15.43 15.00 6.84
N ASP A 229 15.93 14.38 7.91
CA ASP A 229 17.13 14.88 8.58
C ASP A 229 18.37 14.55 7.73
N LEU A 230 19.26 15.50 7.60
CA LEU A 230 20.48 15.36 6.80
C LEU A 230 21.67 14.83 7.60
N GLN A 231 21.50 14.46 8.84
CA GLN A 231 22.59 13.90 9.63
C GLN A 231 22.92 12.47 9.17
N SER A 232 24.21 12.19 9.07
CA SER A 232 24.68 10.83 8.79
C SER A 232 24.29 9.88 9.93
N LEU A 233 23.56 8.83 9.62
CA LEU A 233 23.13 7.83 10.59
C LEU A 233 23.93 6.55 10.44
N SER A 234 24.92 6.39 11.30
CA SER A 234 25.44 5.04 11.52
C SER A 234 24.43 4.25 12.35
N PRO A 235 24.11 3.00 11.97
CA PRO A 235 23.17 2.16 12.73
C PRO A 235 23.52 1.98 14.20
N LEU A 236 24.76 2.19 14.57
CA LEU A 236 25.25 2.10 15.94
C LEU A 236 25.32 3.45 16.64
N SER A 237 25.00 4.54 15.96
CA SER A 237 25.03 5.86 16.59
C SER A 237 23.86 6.06 17.54
N PRO A 238 24.05 6.78 18.65
CA PRO A 238 22.95 7.10 19.55
C PRO A 238 21.82 7.88 18.86
N PHE A 239 22.14 8.72 17.90
CA PHE A 239 21.16 9.48 17.16
C PHE A 239 20.26 8.58 16.29
N TYR A 240 20.85 7.63 15.58
CA TYR A 240 20.07 6.63 14.84
C TYR A 240 19.13 5.85 15.76
N GLN A 241 19.65 5.38 16.89
CA GLN A 241 18.83 4.64 17.86
C GLN A 241 17.69 5.50 18.43
N ALA A 242 17.95 6.79 18.65
CA ALA A 242 16.91 7.71 19.10
C ALA A 242 15.83 7.94 18.03
N TYR A 243 16.21 8.02 16.77
CA TYR A 243 15.24 8.10 15.66
C TYR A 243 14.38 6.84 15.58
N MET A 244 15.00 5.67 15.65
CA MET A 244 14.25 4.40 15.67
C MET A 244 13.27 4.35 16.84
N GLN A 245 13.70 4.85 18.02
CA GLN A 245 12.83 4.90 19.18
C GLN A 245 11.63 5.84 18.99
N LEU A 246 11.78 6.96 18.30
CA LEU A 246 10.64 7.85 17.99
C LEU A 246 9.54 7.14 17.23
N PHE A 247 9.89 6.35 16.23
CA PHE A 247 8.88 5.62 15.44
C PHE A 247 8.23 4.48 16.23
N ILE A 248 8.99 3.83 17.14
CA ILE A 248 8.44 2.87 18.10
C ILE A 248 7.45 3.58 19.03
N ASP A 249 7.82 4.73 19.56
CA ASP A 249 6.96 5.50 20.46
C ASP A 249 5.70 5.99 19.75
N ALA A 250 5.80 6.42 18.50
CA ALA A 250 4.63 6.75 17.66
C ALA A 250 3.69 5.55 17.51
N ALA A 251 4.23 4.37 17.22
CA ALA A 251 3.45 3.13 17.13
C ALA A 251 2.75 2.79 18.46
N LEU A 252 3.46 2.93 19.60
CA LEU A 252 2.90 2.73 20.93
C LEU A 252 1.85 3.78 21.30
N MET A 253 1.93 4.99 20.75
CA MET A 253 0.93 6.05 20.89
C MET A 253 -0.22 5.91 19.90
N ASN A 254 -0.24 4.84 19.12
CA ASN A 254 -1.25 4.58 18.11
C ASN A 254 -1.32 5.66 17.02
N GLN A 255 -0.16 6.16 16.62
CA GLN A 255 0.00 7.12 15.54
C GLN A 255 0.55 6.42 14.30
N THR A 256 -0.03 6.72 13.14
CA THR A 256 0.50 6.30 11.85
C THR A 256 1.46 7.37 11.34
N VAL A 257 2.69 6.99 11.07
CA VAL A 257 3.72 7.92 10.55
C VAL A 257 4.04 7.57 9.11
N LEU A 258 3.91 8.57 8.23
CA LEU A 258 4.28 8.48 6.83
C LEU A 258 5.45 9.42 6.54
N VAL A 259 6.39 8.97 5.74
CA VAL A 259 7.57 9.77 5.38
C VAL A 259 7.83 9.65 3.89
N ALA A 260 8.09 10.78 3.25
CA ALA A 260 8.49 10.83 1.85
C ALA A 260 9.80 10.06 1.64
N ASN A 261 9.81 9.16 0.66
CA ASN A 261 11.00 8.34 0.39
C ASN A 261 12.11 9.12 -0.35
N GLY A 262 11.82 10.35 -0.75
CA GLY A 262 12.77 11.29 -1.35
C GLY A 262 12.69 11.38 -2.87
N ASP A 263 13.22 12.49 -3.38
CA ASP A 263 13.12 12.95 -4.78
C ASP A 263 14.42 12.77 -5.55
N GLY A 264 15.29 11.93 -5.06
CA GLY A 264 16.62 11.75 -5.64
C GLY A 264 16.76 10.55 -6.59
N GLY A 265 15.68 9.80 -6.78
CA GLY A 265 15.73 8.55 -7.53
C GLY A 265 16.69 7.54 -6.90
N SER A 266 17.16 6.59 -7.68
CA SER A 266 18.11 5.57 -7.22
C SER A 266 19.45 6.14 -6.71
N GLY A 267 19.85 7.30 -7.19
CA GLY A 267 21.10 7.97 -6.79
C GLY A 267 20.99 8.79 -5.50
N ALA A 268 19.77 9.04 -5.02
CA ALA A 268 19.48 9.89 -3.86
C ALA A 268 20.25 11.23 -3.86
N LYS A 269 20.51 11.76 -5.05
CA LYS A 269 21.30 13.00 -5.27
C LYS A 269 22.71 12.99 -4.65
N THR A 270 23.25 11.85 -4.29
CA THR A 270 24.54 11.73 -3.56
C THR A 270 25.76 12.00 -4.44
N GLY A 271 25.69 11.72 -5.74
CA GLY A 271 26.80 12.01 -6.69
C GLY A 271 28.02 11.11 -6.54
N ASN A 272 27.92 9.99 -5.87
CA ASN A 272 28.98 9.00 -5.64
C ASN A 272 29.09 7.94 -6.75
N GLY A 273 28.20 7.99 -7.72
CA GLY A 273 28.15 7.04 -8.84
C GLY A 273 27.41 5.75 -8.54
N LEU A 274 26.76 5.62 -7.41
CA LEU A 274 26.12 4.39 -6.93
C LEU A 274 24.62 4.60 -6.74
N ALA A 275 23.90 3.49 -6.56
CA ALA A 275 22.56 3.55 -6.01
C ALA A 275 22.65 3.78 -4.50
N ASN A 276 21.75 4.61 -3.98
CA ASN A 276 21.71 5.00 -2.58
C ASN A 276 20.26 5.06 -2.11
N VAL A 277 20.05 4.95 -0.81
CA VAL A 277 18.77 5.20 -0.16
C VAL A 277 18.92 6.32 0.85
N VAL A 278 17.82 7.05 1.10
CA VAL A 278 17.76 8.02 2.18
C VAL A 278 17.42 7.27 3.45
N ASN A 279 18.42 6.90 4.26
CA ASN A 279 18.23 5.99 5.37
C ASN A 279 17.92 6.66 6.72
N ASN A 280 17.87 7.98 6.76
CA ASN A 280 17.66 8.73 8.01
C ASN A 280 16.30 8.50 8.66
N VAL A 281 15.33 8.17 7.85
CA VAL A 281 13.93 8.05 8.27
C VAL A 281 13.37 6.66 8.02
N THR A 282 14.19 5.73 7.58
CA THR A 282 13.74 4.35 7.37
C THR A 282 13.59 3.62 8.69
N SER A 283 12.40 3.17 8.98
CA SER A 283 12.08 2.38 10.17
C SER A 283 11.00 1.36 9.85
N PRO A 284 11.04 0.15 10.40
CA PRO A 284 9.93 -0.79 10.24
C PRO A 284 8.59 -0.24 10.72
N TYR A 285 8.61 0.81 11.54
CA TYR A 285 7.43 1.39 12.19
C TYR A 285 6.87 2.64 11.50
N ASN A 286 7.38 3.00 10.33
CA ASN A 286 6.80 4.05 9.50
C ASN A 286 6.57 3.56 8.07
N ILE A 287 5.70 4.24 7.37
CA ILE A 287 5.38 4.00 5.96
C ILE A 287 6.24 4.92 5.11
N LEU A 288 7.01 4.36 4.19
CA LEU A 288 7.78 5.14 3.23
C LEU A 288 7.00 5.26 1.92
N VAL A 289 6.79 6.50 1.49
CA VAL A 289 5.96 6.82 0.34
C VAL A 289 6.82 7.25 -0.83
N GLY A 290 6.79 6.46 -1.89
CA GLY A 290 7.46 6.72 -3.17
C GLY A 290 6.62 7.56 -4.12
N GLY A 291 7.16 7.79 -5.31
CA GLY A 291 6.54 8.65 -6.32
C GLY A 291 6.23 7.94 -7.62
N THR A 292 5.00 8.15 -8.11
CA THR A 292 4.57 7.77 -9.45
C THR A 292 4.25 9.01 -10.28
N SER A 293 4.00 8.80 -11.56
CA SER A 293 3.55 9.85 -12.48
C SER A 293 2.32 9.41 -13.24
N LEU A 294 1.26 10.22 -13.15
CA LEU A 294 0.04 10.00 -13.91
C LEU A 294 0.10 10.70 -15.26
N SER A 295 -0.25 9.97 -16.29
CA SER A 295 -0.32 10.51 -17.64
C SER A 295 -1.54 9.95 -18.36
N THR A 296 -2.21 10.75 -19.18
CA THR A 296 -3.22 10.18 -20.07
C THR A 296 -2.57 9.30 -21.14
N VAL A 297 -3.30 8.33 -21.66
CA VAL A 297 -2.84 7.48 -22.77
C VAL A 297 -2.41 8.35 -23.96
N ASN A 298 -3.15 9.41 -24.24
CA ASN A 298 -2.82 10.33 -25.32
C ASN A 298 -1.53 11.10 -25.07
N GLN A 299 -1.29 11.52 -23.84
CA GLN A 299 -0.04 12.19 -23.44
C GLN A 299 1.15 11.24 -23.50
N ALA A 300 1.00 10.04 -22.99
CA ALA A 300 2.03 9.00 -23.04
C ALA A 300 2.45 8.65 -24.48
N SER A 301 1.54 8.80 -25.45
CA SER A 301 1.83 8.53 -26.87
C SER A 301 2.87 9.43 -27.47
N VAL A 302 2.92 10.67 -27.02
CA VAL A 302 3.80 11.70 -27.54
C VAL A 302 5.04 11.90 -26.67
N ASP A 303 5.10 11.22 -25.53
CA ASP A 303 6.28 11.19 -24.69
C ASP A 303 7.33 10.23 -25.28
N PRO A 304 8.44 10.75 -25.82
CA PRO A 304 9.43 9.91 -26.49
C PRO A 304 10.14 8.96 -25.52
N THR A 305 10.11 9.24 -24.22
CA THR A 305 10.73 8.41 -23.20
C THR A 305 9.87 7.20 -22.84
N LEU A 306 8.56 7.36 -22.77
CA LEU A 306 7.62 6.26 -22.55
C LEU A 306 7.42 5.45 -23.84
N ASN A 307 7.35 6.11 -24.99
CA ASN A 307 7.04 5.45 -26.27
C ASN A 307 8.25 4.74 -26.89
N GLY A 308 9.47 5.14 -26.59
CA GLY A 308 10.67 4.68 -27.29
C GLY A 308 11.60 3.76 -26.49
N THR A 309 11.51 3.73 -25.19
CA THR A 309 12.52 3.13 -24.31
C THR A 309 12.06 1.87 -23.57
N ASN A 310 10.78 1.70 -23.31
CA ASN A 310 10.25 0.49 -22.74
C ASN A 310 9.75 -0.44 -23.85
N ALA A 311 10.43 -1.55 -24.06
CA ALA A 311 10.10 -2.51 -25.11
C ALA A 311 8.70 -3.14 -24.91
N ASN A 312 8.19 -3.14 -23.68
CA ASN A 312 6.87 -3.69 -23.37
C ASN A 312 5.75 -2.65 -23.52
N PHE A 313 6.08 -1.36 -23.40
CA PHE A 313 5.09 -0.29 -23.44
C PHE A 313 4.48 -0.09 -24.84
N SER A 314 5.28 -0.10 -25.89
CA SER A 314 4.81 0.23 -27.24
C SER A 314 3.71 -0.69 -27.80
N PRO A 315 3.81 -2.02 -27.68
CA PRO A 315 2.70 -2.91 -28.09
C PRO A 315 1.43 -2.69 -27.27
N ILE A 316 1.57 -2.60 -25.98
CA ILE A 316 0.50 -2.42 -25.02
C ILE A 316 -0.19 -1.06 -25.24
N TYR A 317 0.61 -0.01 -25.43
CA TYR A 317 0.10 1.31 -25.77
C TYR A 317 -0.75 1.30 -27.06
N SER A 318 -0.30 0.60 -28.07
CA SER A 318 -1.02 0.53 -29.34
C SER A 318 -2.40 -0.14 -29.19
N LEU A 319 -2.50 -1.17 -28.35
CA LEU A 319 -3.76 -1.83 -28.01
C LEU A 319 -4.67 -0.91 -27.20
N ALA A 320 -4.10 -0.22 -26.21
CA ALA A 320 -4.83 0.75 -25.40
C ALA A 320 -5.42 1.88 -26.26
N MET A 321 -4.65 2.41 -27.20
CA MET A 321 -5.13 3.44 -28.15
C MET A 321 -6.17 2.91 -29.12
N ALA A 322 -6.18 1.61 -29.38
CA ALA A 322 -7.22 0.97 -30.16
C ALA A 322 -8.52 0.77 -29.35
N GLY A 323 -8.53 1.12 -28.07
CA GLY A 323 -9.68 0.97 -27.20
C GLY A 323 -9.75 -0.40 -26.51
N ASP A 324 -8.65 -1.14 -26.48
CA ASP A 324 -8.56 -2.39 -25.75
C ASP A 324 -8.48 -2.09 -24.25
N ARG A 325 -9.62 -2.17 -23.60
CA ARG A 325 -9.77 -1.87 -22.16
C ARG A 325 -9.00 -2.86 -21.30
N GLY A 326 -8.93 -4.11 -21.68
CA GLY A 326 -8.14 -5.11 -20.97
C GLY A 326 -6.66 -4.78 -20.95
N THR A 327 -6.15 -4.24 -22.06
CA THR A 327 -4.76 -3.79 -22.13
C THR A 327 -4.52 -2.54 -21.31
N LEU A 328 -5.42 -1.56 -21.36
CA LEU A 328 -5.35 -0.40 -20.44
C LEU A 328 -5.32 -0.83 -18.99
N TRP A 329 -6.18 -1.77 -18.67
CA TRP A 329 -6.30 -2.32 -17.34
C TRP A 329 -5.04 -3.05 -16.88
N SER A 330 -4.43 -3.86 -17.74
CA SER A 330 -3.17 -4.52 -17.41
C SER A 330 -1.99 -3.56 -17.29
N LEU A 331 -2.03 -2.43 -18.03
CA LEU A 331 -1.01 -1.39 -17.96
C LEU A 331 -1.04 -0.59 -16.68
N VAL A 332 -2.22 -0.28 -16.22
CA VAL A 332 -2.43 0.50 -14.99
C VAL A 332 -2.72 -0.39 -13.80
N ALA A 333 -2.48 -1.68 -13.97
CA ALA A 333 -2.57 -2.70 -12.94
C ALA A 333 -3.79 -2.60 -12.05
N GLY A 334 -4.92 -2.48 -12.65
CA GLY A 334 -6.14 -2.57 -11.89
C GLY A 334 -6.80 -1.27 -11.54
N GLY A 335 -6.51 -0.23 -12.29
CA GLY A 335 -7.58 0.59 -12.23
C GLY A 335 -7.52 2.00 -11.85
N LEU A 336 -6.67 2.72 -12.47
CA LEU A 336 -6.94 4.14 -12.49
C LEU A 336 -8.12 4.42 -13.38
N SER A 337 -9.11 5.09 -12.82
CA SER A 337 -10.32 5.49 -13.50
C SER A 337 -10.03 6.40 -14.68
N GLN A 338 -11.00 6.53 -15.55
CA GLN A 338 -11.01 7.60 -16.54
C GLN A 338 -10.84 8.96 -15.85
N MET A 339 -10.20 9.88 -16.52
CA MET A 339 -10.25 11.28 -16.08
C MET A 339 -11.69 11.71 -15.84
N PRO A 340 -12.00 12.37 -14.74
CA PRO A 340 -13.34 12.84 -14.44
C PRO A 340 -13.95 13.61 -15.60
N GLY A 341 -15.14 13.17 -16.02
CA GLY A 341 -15.93 13.84 -17.07
C GLY A 341 -15.64 13.41 -18.50
N THR A 342 -14.80 12.39 -18.72
CA THR A 342 -14.52 11.88 -20.06
C THR A 342 -14.89 10.40 -20.19
N ALA A 343 -15.21 9.97 -21.41
CA ALA A 343 -15.56 8.58 -21.71
C ALA A 343 -14.61 7.95 -22.75
N ALA A 344 -13.62 8.70 -23.21
CA ALA A 344 -12.70 8.21 -24.22
C ALA A 344 -11.54 7.44 -23.59
N ALA A 345 -11.20 6.28 -24.16
CA ALA A 345 -10.05 5.50 -23.69
C ALA A 345 -8.73 6.29 -23.73
N SER A 346 -8.60 7.27 -24.62
CA SER A 346 -7.45 8.17 -24.70
C SER A 346 -7.25 9.05 -23.45
N ASP A 347 -8.28 9.18 -22.63
CA ASP A 347 -8.29 10.04 -21.46
C ASP A 347 -8.11 9.25 -20.15
N TRP A 348 -7.84 7.98 -20.25
CA TRP A 348 -7.48 7.14 -19.12
C TRP A 348 -6.06 7.44 -18.68
N PHE A 349 -5.83 7.37 -17.38
CA PHE A 349 -4.49 7.50 -16.84
C PHE A 349 -3.65 6.25 -17.07
N ILE A 350 -2.41 6.49 -17.39
CA ILE A 350 -1.33 5.50 -17.30
C ILE A 350 -0.45 5.94 -16.15
N GLU A 351 -0.20 5.05 -15.21
CA GLU A 351 0.69 5.29 -14.10
C GLU A 351 2.06 4.68 -14.36
N THR A 352 3.10 5.47 -14.16
CA THR A 352 4.50 5.07 -14.35
C THR A 352 5.31 5.44 -13.11
N VAL A 353 6.52 4.92 -13.01
CA VAL A 353 7.48 5.44 -12.01
C VAL A 353 7.74 6.91 -12.29
N TRP A 354 7.73 7.74 -11.26
CA TRP A 354 8.12 9.14 -11.39
C TRP A 354 9.61 9.26 -11.56
N ASN A 355 10.05 9.67 -12.75
CA ASN A 355 11.45 9.92 -13.07
C ASN A 355 11.58 10.99 -14.14
N GLN A 356 12.05 12.16 -13.74
CA GLN A 356 12.31 13.28 -14.62
C GLN A 356 13.79 13.42 -15.00
N TYR A 357 14.65 12.53 -14.54
CA TYR A 357 16.02 12.45 -15.02
C TYR A 357 16.05 11.97 -16.47
N ALA A 358 16.70 12.71 -17.32
CA ALA A 358 16.86 12.35 -18.73
C ALA A 358 18.30 12.52 -19.18
N THR A 359 18.80 11.60 -20.00
CA THR A 359 20.04 11.79 -20.75
C THR A 359 19.69 12.23 -22.15
N GLU A 360 20.20 13.34 -22.58
CA GLU A 360 20.18 13.72 -23.98
C GLU A 360 21.38 13.15 -24.73
N ALA A 361 21.12 12.42 -25.79
CA ALA A 361 22.19 11.90 -26.63
C ALA A 361 22.96 13.05 -27.27
N GLY A 362 24.15 13.28 -26.77
CA GLY A 362 25.07 14.30 -27.34
C GLY A 362 24.96 15.72 -26.81
N ASN A 363 24.02 15.98 -25.85
CA ASN A 363 23.89 17.31 -25.26
C ASN A 363 24.38 17.35 -23.82
N THR A 364 24.96 18.48 -23.45
CA THR A 364 25.22 18.82 -22.05
C THR A 364 23.95 19.42 -21.46
N PHE A 365 23.54 18.95 -20.30
CA PHE A 365 22.42 19.48 -19.61
C PHE A 365 22.69 20.78 -18.88
N GLU A 366 21.63 21.45 -18.46
CA GLU A 366 21.72 22.65 -17.63
C GLU A 366 22.74 22.46 -16.51
N GLY A 367 23.70 23.30 -16.45
CA GLY A 367 24.79 23.27 -15.49
C GLY A 367 25.99 22.40 -15.86
N GLY A 368 25.88 21.57 -16.88
CA GLY A 368 26.98 20.71 -17.30
C GLY A 368 27.85 21.31 -18.44
N ASN A 369 28.99 21.86 -18.11
CA ASN A 369 30.05 22.07 -19.08
C ASN A 369 30.91 20.82 -19.27
N GLY A 370 30.31 19.63 -19.16
CA GLY A 370 31.04 18.39 -19.31
C GLY A 370 31.40 18.13 -20.76
N PRO A 371 32.51 17.45 -21.02
CA PRO A 371 32.86 17.06 -22.36
C PRO A 371 31.86 16.02 -22.85
N THR A 372 31.11 16.41 -23.85
CA THR A 372 30.34 15.54 -24.74
C THR A 372 29.45 14.52 -24.09
N GLY A 373 28.27 14.94 -23.68
CA GLY A 373 27.18 14.13 -24.11
C GLY A 373 26.53 13.16 -23.12
N HIS A 374 26.76 13.23 -21.81
CA HIS A 374 26.08 12.31 -20.87
C HIS A 374 25.91 12.96 -19.50
N SER A 375 25.21 14.05 -19.42
CA SER A 375 24.75 14.59 -18.13
C SER A 375 23.26 14.36 -17.97
N TYR A 376 22.80 14.13 -16.75
CA TYR A 376 21.37 14.19 -16.47
C TYR A 376 20.90 15.64 -16.54
N THR A 377 19.67 15.80 -16.98
CA THR A 377 18.90 16.98 -16.65
C THR A 377 18.75 16.97 -15.14
N VAL A 378 18.98 18.11 -14.50
CA VAL A 378 18.78 18.19 -13.05
C VAL A 378 17.28 18.17 -12.80
N ASN A 379 16.76 17.00 -12.53
CA ASN A 379 15.35 16.77 -12.23
C ASN A 379 15.20 15.84 -11.04
N ASN A 380 13.98 15.53 -10.74
CA ASN A 380 13.60 14.71 -9.60
C ASN A 380 13.09 13.34 -10.06
N ALA A 381 13.19 12.38 -9.18
CA ALA A 381 12.68 11.01 -9.38
C ALA A 381 12.35 10.38 -8.03
N GLY A 382 11.38 9.48 -7.99
CA GLY A 382 11.07 8.71 -6.80
C GLY A 382 12.28 7.89 -6.34
N SER A 383 12.72 8.09 -5.11
CA SER A 383 13.79 7.29 -4.53
C SER A 383 13.28 5.88 -4.20
N GLY A 384 14.19 4.93 -4.14
CA GLY A 384 13.90 3.55 -3.82
C GLY A 384 15.16 2.70 -3.79
N GLY A 385 15.03 1.48 -3.33
CA GLY A 385 16.14 0.55 -3.19
C GLY A 385 16.06 -0.29 -1.92
N VAL A 386 17.20 -0.71 -1.38
CA VAL A 386 17.28 -1.52 -0.17
C VAL A 386 18.14 -0.81 0.88
N ASP A 387 17.56 -0.54 2.04
CA ASP A 387 18.30 -0.04 3.19
C ASP A 387 19.01 -1.19 3.91
N GLN A 388 20.31 -1.32 3.65
CA GLN A 388 21.16 -2.36 4.26
C GLN A 388 21.58 -2.01 5.70
N SER A 389 21.24 -0.84 6.20
CA SER A 389 21.50 -0.48 7.59
C SER A 389 20.56 -1.18 8.57
N GLN A 390 19.50 -1.76 8.06
CA GLN A 390 18.48 -2.49 8.83
C GLN A 390 18.35 -3.93 8.31
N GLY A 391 17.89 -4.82 9.16
CA GLY A 391 17.41 -6.13 8.72
C GLY A 391 16.13 -6.01 7.89
N THR A 392 15.84 -7.00 7.07
CA THR A 392 14.54 -7.09 6.40
C THR A 392 13.46 -7.24 7.46
N PRO A 393 12.45 -6.35 7.50
CA PRO A 393 11.35 -6.45 8.47
C PRO A 393 10.55 -7.74 8.31
N ASP A 394 9.99 -8.22 9.43
CA ASP A 394 9.24 -9.48 9.46
C ASP A 394 8.04 -9.47 8.47
N TYR A 395 7.36 -8.34 8.32
CA TYR A 395 6.26 -8.22 7.34
C TYR A 395 6.74 -8.33 5.89
N GLN A 396 7.94 -7.84 5.57
CA GLN A 396 8.52 -8.02 4.25
C GLN A 396 8.99 -9.47 4.03
N VAL A 397 9.54 -10.10 5.06
CA VAL A 397 9.88 -11.53 5.00
C VAL A 397 8.62 -12.37 4.79
N ALA A 398 7.55 -12.08 5.55
CA ALA A 398 6.26 -12.76 5.41
C ALA A 398 5.62 -12.54 4.03
N PHE A 399 5.81 -11.37 3.43
CA PHE A 399 5.36 -11.08 2.07
C PHE A 399 6.19 -11.79 0.99
N GLY A 400 7.34 -12.37 1.35
CA GLY A 400 8.23 -13.08 0.43
C GLY A 400 9.43 -12.25 -0.06
N LEU A 401 9.62 -11.04 0.45
CA LEU A 401 10.79 -10.21 0.13
C LEU A 401 12.01 -10.67 0.93
N THR A 402 12.53 -11.82 0.57
CA THR A 402 13.77 -12.35 1.16
C THR A 402 14.98 -11.96 0.33
N SER A 403 16.16 -12.22 0.83
CA SER A 403 17.41 -12.01 0.09
C SER A 403 17.42 -12.70 -1.28
N SER A 404 16.59 -13.73 -1.47
CA SER A 404 16.44 -14.40 -2.77
C SER A 404 15.60 -13.59 -3.77
N ALA A 405 14.68 -12.76 -3.31
CA ALA A 405 13.91 -11.86 -4.18
C ALA A 405 14.81 -10.81 -4.86
N TYR A 406 15.95 -10.51 -4.25
CA TYR A 406 16.97 -9.59 -4.78
C TYR A 406 18.29 -10.30 -5.02
N SER A 407 18.26 -11.60 -5.31
CA SER A 407 19.47 -12.46 -5.40
C SER A 407 20.48 -11.96 -6.42
N ASP A 408 20.00 -11.38 -7.51
CA ASP A 408 20.86 -10.81 -8.55
C ASP A 408 21.60 -9.54 -8.09
N LEU A 409 21.11 -8.90 -7.02
CA LEU A 409 21.65 -7.67 -6.47
C LEU A 409 22.49 -7.91 -5.21
N ASN A 410 22.45 -9.10 -4.63
CA ASN A 410 23.09 -9.41 -3.35
C ASN A 410 22.75 -8.43 -2.21
N LEU A 411 21.54 -7.87 -2.22
CA LEU A 411 21.10 -6.87 -1.24
C LEU A 411 20.28 -7.58 -0.15
N THR A 412 20.57 -7.24 1.09
CA THR A 412 19.77 -7.65 2.25
C THR A 412 19.46 -6.44 3.10
N GLY A 413 18.20 -6.26 3.47
CA GLY A 413 17.78 -5.10 4.26
C GLY A 413 16.31 -4.79 4.04
N ARG A 414 15.86 -3.64 4.49
CA ARG A 414 14.52 -3.14 4.24
C ARG A 414 14.39 -2.65 2.80
N ALA A 415 13.46 -3.21 2.07
CA ALA A 415 13.10 -2.76 0.72
C ALA A 415 12.23 -1.49 0.77
N LEU A 416 12.45 -0.57 -0.16
CA LEU A 416 11.84 0.76 -0.21
C LEU A 416 11.39 1.11 -1.63
N PRO A 417 10.30 1.92 -1.77
CA PRO A 417 9.37 2.37 -0.74
C PRO A 417 8.41 1.26 -0.32
N ASP A 418 7.54 1.52 0.67
CA ASP A 418 6.45 0.58 0.98
C ASP A 418 5.29 0.73 -0.01
N VAL A 419 4.92 1.98 -0.31
CA VAL A 419 3.84 2.36 -1.22
C VAL A 419 4.22 3.60 -2.03
N ALA A 420 3.44 3.96 -3.03
CA ALA A 420 3.66 5.17 -3.82
C ALA A 420 2.35 5.89 -4.15
N ALA A 421 2.43 7.10 -4.66
CA ALA A 421 1.33 7.82 -5.29
C ALA A 421 1.87 8.87 -6.26
N ASN A 422 0.97 9.52 -7.01
CA ASN A 422 1.35 10.56 -7.94
C ASN A 422 2.24 11.62 -7.27
N ALA A 423 3.42 11.82 -7.83
CA ALA A 423 4.43 12.76 -7.37
C ALA A 423 4.70 13.86 -8.42
N GLY A 424 3.96 13.87 -9.50
CA GLY A 424 4.15 14.84 -10.57
C GLY A 424 4.71 14.23 -11.85
N GLY A 425 5.55 14.98 -12.54
CA GLY A 425 6.00 14.61 -13.87
C GLY A 425 5.02 15.10 -14.94
N ASN A 426 4.01 14.33 -15.28
CA ASN A 426 3.00 14.71 -16.24
C ASN A 426 1.77 15.39 -15.62
N LEU A 427 1.45 15.07 -14.39
CA LEU A 427 0.32 15.68 -13.66
C LEU A 427 0.80 16.13 -12.29
N TYR A 428 0.80 17.43 -12.04
CA TYR A 428 1.09 18.05 -10.76
C TYR A 428 -0.19 18.33 -9.98
N TYR A 429 -0.06 18.47 -8.66
CA TYR A 429 -1.14 18.94 -7.82
C TYR A 429 -1.26 20.46 -7.87
N LEU A 430 -2.48 20.96 -7.90
CA LEU A 430 -2.75 22.39 -7.71
C LEU A 430 -2.67 22.72 -6.22
N VAL A 431 -1.64 23.41 -5.81
CA VAL A 431 -1.34 23.70 -4.40
C VAL A 431 -1.12 25.20 -4.19
N PRO A 432 -1.18 25.70 -2.94
CA PRO A 432 -0.91 27.10 -2.67
C PRO A 432 0.54 27.48 -2.98
N GLU A 433 0.74 28.74 -3.36
CA GLU A 433 2.09 29.32 -3.38
C GLU A 433 2.72 29.28 -1.98
N ALA A 434 4.05 29.44 -1.91
CA ALA A 434 4.81 29.38 -0.66
C ALA A 434 4.28 30.34 0.44
N ASP A 435 3.66 31.44 0.06
CA ASP A 435 3.04 32.41 0.96
C ASP A 435 1.51 32.22 1.09
N MET A 436 0.97 31.15 0.57
CA MET A 436 -0.46 30.81 0.52
C MET A 436 -1.32 31.76 -0.34
N SER A 437 -0.77 32.78 -0.98
CA SER A 437 -1.55 33.85 -1.62
C SER A 437 -2.08 33.53 -3.01
N GLY A 438 -1.63 32.47 -3.63
CA GLY A 438 -2.00 32.02 -4.97
C GLY A 438 -1.94 30.52 -5.08
N THR A 439 -1.89 30.00 -6.31
CA THR A 439 -1.78 28.55 -6.57
C THR A 439 -0.82 28.30 -7.72
N HIS A 440 -0.12 27.16 -7.66
CA HIS A 440 0.73 26.67 -8.72
C HIS A 440 0.66 25.13 -8.78
N GLY A 441 1.37 24.55 -9.74
CA GLY A 441 1.49 23.10 -9.83
C GLY A 441 2.76 22.65 -9.13
N ASP A 442 2.64 21.72 -8.16
CA ASP A 442 3.78 21.14 -7.46
C ASP A 442 3.59 19.65 -7.23
N GLY A 443 4.63 18.95 -6.76
CA GLY A 443 4.66 17.50 -6.62
C GLY A 443 5.82 17.03 -5.73
N GLY A 444 6.39 15.90 -6.08
CA GLY A 444 7.42 15.21 -5.28
C GLY A 444 6.83 14.08 -4.47
N THR A 445 7.68 13.25 -3.90
CA THR A 445 7.25 12.31 -2.86
C THR A 445 6.66 13.05 -1.67
N SER A 446 7.00 14.33 -1.54
CA SER A 446 6.38 15.32 -0.65
C SER A 446 4.88 15.49 -0.86
N ALA A 447 4.37 15.44 -2.10
CA ALA A 447 2.93 15.48 -2.36
C ALA A 447 2.26 14.10 -2.17
N ALA A 448 2.96 13.03 -2.52
CA ALA A 448 2.46 11.67 -2.37
C ALA A 448 2.24 11.28 -0.89
N THR A 449 3.07 11.79 0.01
CA THR A 449 3.00 11.46 1.44
C THR A 449 1.75 12.03 2.13
N PRO A 450 1.44 13.33 2.07
CA PRO A 450 0.19 13.87 2.62
C PRO A 450 -1.06 13.36 1.87
N PHE A 451 -0.92 12.94 0.61
CA PHE A 451 -1.98 12.26 -0.12
C PHE A 451 -2.36 10.93 0.56
N TRP A 452 -1.37 10.08 0.86
CA TRP A 452 -1.56 8.85 1.63
C TRP A 452 -2.05 9.11 3.06
N ALA A 453 -1.54 10.15 3.73
CA ALA A 453 -2.02 10.53 5.05
C ALA A 453 -3.50 10.90 5.05
N SER A 454 -3.96 11.56 3.99
CA SER A 454 -5.37 11.87 3.79
C SER A 454 -6.23 10.63 3.63
N LEU A 455 -5.77 9.63 2.88
CA LEU A 455 -6.45 8.34 2.73
C LEU A 455 -6.55 7.58 4.07
N ILE A 456 -5.44 7.49 4.80
CA ILE A 456 -5.41 6.80 6.10
C ILE A 456 -6.35 7.47 7.11
N THR A 457 -6.46 8.78 7.07
CA THR A 457 -7.40 9.52 7.91
C THR A 457 -8.85 9.18 7.57
N GLN A 458 -9.17 8.99 6.29
CA GLN A 458 -10.50 8.51 5.86
C GLN A 458 -10.74 7.07 6.32
N ILE A 459 -9.74 6.20 6.21
CA ILE A 459 -9.85 4.80 6.68
C ILE A 459 -10.08 4.76 8.20
N ASN A 460 -9.35 5.56 8.97
CA ASN A 460 -9.58 5.70 10.42
C ASN A 460 -11.03 6.12 10.72
N TYR A 461 -11.56 7.07 9.96
CA TYR A 461 -12.94 7.51 10.12
C TYR A 461 -13.95 6.38 9.84
N ILE A 462 -13.73 5.59 8.79
CA ILE A 462 -14.55 4.44 8.43
C ILE A 462 -14.53 3.39 9.55
N LEU A 463 -13.36 3.06 10.06
CA LEU A 463 -13.24 2.09 11.16
C LEU A 463 -13.96 2.59 12.43
N HIS A 464 -13.89 3.87 12.70
CA HIS A 464 -14.61 4.50 13.81
C HIS A 464 -16.13 4.42 13.62
N ASP A 465 -16.61 4.67 12.40
CA ASP A 465 -18.02 4.53 12.02
C ASP A 465 -18.51 3.08 12.18
N GLN A 466 -17.64 2.12 11.96
CA GLN A 466 -17.89 0.70 12.16
C GLN A 466 -17.79 0.26 13.65
N GLY A 467 -17.60 1.17 14.57
CA GLY A 467 -17.56 0.91 16.00
C GLY A 467 -16.20 0.49 16.55
N LEU A 468 -15.14 0.59 15.74
CA LEU A 468 -13.77 0.42 16.22
C LEU A 468 -13.29 1.72 16.89
N SER A 469 -12.73 1.60 18.08
CA SER A 469 -12.42 2.76 18.92
C SER A 469 -11.03 3.36 18.72
N THR A 470 -10.20 2.73 17.90
CA THR A 470 -8.79 3.09 17.76
C THR A 470 -8.43 3.46 16.34
N ASN A 471 -7.47 4.36 16.20
CA ASN A 471 -6.81 4.61 14.93
C ASN A 471 -5.94 3.40 14.54
N LEU A 472 -5.57 3.30 13.28
CA LEU A 472 -4.73 2.22 12.77
C LEU A 472 -3.35 2.17 13.46
N GLY A 473 -2.78 3.33 13.79
CA GLY A 473 -1.47 3.39 14.41
C GLY A 473 -0.39 2.79 13.52
N TYR A 474 0.38 1.84 14.05
CA TYR A 474 1.31 1.07 13.25
C TYR A 474 0.55 0.20 12.25
N MET A 475 0.69 0.51 10.97
CA MET A 475 -0.06 -0.18 9.94
C MET A 475 0.79 -0.66 8.75
N THR A 476 2.10 -0.55 8.81
CA THR A 476 2.95 -0.96 7.70
C THR A 476 2.76 -2.44 7.37
N ASP A 477 2.67 -3.30 8.37
CA ASP A 477 2.38 -4.72 8.22
C ASP A 477 0.98 -4.98 7.62
N LEU A 478 -0.01 -4.16 7.96
CA LEU A 478 -1.37 -4.27 7.42
C LEU A 478 -1.43 -3.98 5.92
N LEU A 479 -0.58 -3.07 5.42
CA LEU A 479 -0.47 -2.79 3.98
C LEU A 479 0.01 -4.03 3.21
N TYR A 480 1.05 -4.68 3.71
CA TYR A 480 1.56 -5.92 3.10
C TYR A 480 0.56 -7.06 3.20
N MET A 481 -0.15 -7.15 4.32
CA MET A 481 -1.22 -8.13 4.48
C MET A 481 -2.37 -7.85 3.51
N ALA A 482 -2.80 -6.60 3.37
CA ALA A 482 -3.82 -6.21 2.39
C ALA A 482 -3.41 -6.53 0.96
N ALA A 483 -2.14 -6.32 0.61
CA ALA A 483 -1.62 -6.66 -0.72
C ALA A 483 -1.69 -8.16 -1.02
N VAL A 484 -1.58 -9.00 -0.01
CA VAL A 484 -1.71 -10.46 -0.17
C VAL A 484 -3.16 -10.90 -0.30
N ILE A 485 -4.03 -10.43 0.59
CA ILE A 485 -5.42 -10.91 0.66
C ILE A 485 -6.37 -10.20 -0.30
N ALA A 486 -6.04 -8.97 -0.67
CA ALA A 486 -6.82 -8.12 -1.56
C ALA A 486 -5.88 -7.27 -2.43
N PRO A 487 -5.16 -7.88 -3.39
CA PRO A 487 -4.14 -7.17 -4.18
C PRO A 487 -4.69 -6.00 -4.98
N ALA A 488 -5.97 -6.00 -5.32
CA ALA A 488 -6.65 -4.85 -5.92
C ALA A 488 -6.68 -3.59 -5.02
N SER A 489 -6.26 -3.71 -3.76
CA SER A 489 -6.02 -2.55 -2.89
C SER A 489 -4.88 -1.66 -3.38
N PHE A 490 -4.09 -2.13 -4.31
CA PHE A 490 -2.95 -1.41 -4.88
C PHE A 490 -2.94 -1.51 -6.41
N ASN A 491 -2.62 -0.42 -7.07
CA ASN A 491 -2.30 -0.39 -8.48
C ASN A 491 -0.81 -0.73 -8.63
N ASP A 492 -0.51 -1.88 -9.20
CA ASP A 492 0.83 -2.37 -9.42
C ASP A 492 1.49 -1.63 -10.60
N VAL A 493 2.38 -0.70 -10.32
CA VAL A 493 3.03 0.14 -11.32
C VAL A 493 4.16 -0.62 -12.00
N GLN A 494 3.96 -1.04 -13.24
CA GLN A 494 4.86 -1.93 -13.97
C GLN A 494 5.72 -1.23 -15.02
N VAL A 495 5.60 0.08 -15.16
CA VAL A 495 6.26 0.85 -16.23
C VAL A 495 7.19 1.91 -15.66
N GLY A 496 8.41 1.90 -16.12
CA GLY A 496 9.41 2.90 -15.77
C GLY A 496 10.53 2.37 -14.87
N ASN A 497 11.38 3.27 -14.45
CA ASN A 497 12.48 3.02 -13.52
C ASN A 497 12.85 4.30 -12.77
N ASN A 498 13.62 4.16 -11.69
CA ASN A 498 14.10 5.29 -10.91
C ASN A 498 15.58 5.63 -11.15
N THR A 499 16.14 5.22 -12.27
CA THR A 499 17.57 5.41 -12.59
C THR A 499 17.93 6.87 -12.62
N SER A 500 18.78 7.29 -11.69
CA SER A 500 19.24 8.68 -11.52
C SER A 500 20.66 8.75 -10.96
N SER A 501 21.34 7.62 -10.82
CA SER A 501 22.70 7.57 -10.26
C SER A 501 23.69 8.32 -11.15
N PHE A 502 24.57 9.10 -10.54
CA PHE A 502 25.59 9.87 -11.22
C PHE A 502 26.86 10.00 -10.37
N SER A 503 27.99 10.20 -11.03
CA SER A 503 29.23 10.58 -10.37
C SER A 503 29.51 12.07 -10.59
N ASN A 504 29.79 12.78 -9.51
CA ASN A 504 30.29 14.15 -9.60
C ASN A 504 31.72 14.11 -10.17
N ARG A 505 31.93 14.77 -11.30
CA ARG A 505 33.27 15.11 -11.72
C ARG A 505 33.60 16.43 -11.04
N GLY A 506 34.74 16.50 -10.38
CA GLY A 506 35.19 17.67 -9.60
C GLY A 506 35.04 19.02 -10.32
N PRO A 507 35.33 20.13 -9.66
CA PRO A 507 34.97 21.49 -10.09
C PRO A 507 35.42 21.86 -11.48
N ASP A 508 36.41 21.17 -12.03
CA ASP A 508 36.96 21.45 -13.37
C ASP A 508 36.15 20.76 -14.51
N TYR A 509 35.19 19.92 -14.22
CA TYR A 509 34.41 19.13 -15.21
C TYR A 509 32.89 19.26 -15.07
N GLY A 510 32.41 20.19 -14.31
CA GLY A 510 31.03 20.61 -14.07
C GLY A 510 29.97 19.73 -14.71
N GLY A 511 29.56 18.67 -14.04
CA GLY A 511 28.42 17.91 -14.52
C GLY A 511 28.20 16.58 -13.77
N MET A 512 26.94 16.20 -13.69
CA MET A 512 26.51 14.90 -13.24
C MET A 512 26.73 13.89 -14.35
N ASN A 513 27.70 12.99 -14.18
CA ASN A 513 27.96 11.94 -15.14
C ASN A 513 27.13 10.70 -14.80
N PRO A 514 26.09 10.38 -15.60
CA PRO A 514 25.23 9.22 -15.32
C PRO A 514 26.03 7.93 -15.22
N THR A 515 25.71 7.10 -14.24
CA THR A 515 26.35 5.79 -14.08
C THR A 515 25.39 4.64 -14.41
N GLY A 516 24.08 4.93 -14.51
CA GLY A 516 23.08 3.98 -14.99
C GLY A 516 22.60 2.98 -13.95
N TYR A 517 22.97 3.12 -12.69
CA TYR A 517 22.45 2.26 -11.64
C TYR A 517 21.06 2.71 -11.20
N GLY A 518 20.14 1.77 -11.14
CA GLY A 518 18.77 2.01 -10.74
C GLY A 518 17.96 0.73 -10.69
N TYR A 519 16.69 0.88 -10.46
CA TYR A 519 15.74 -0.22 -10.35
C TYR A 519 14.62 -0.02 -11.37
N GLU A 520 14.13 -1.11 -11.93
CA GLU A 520 12.98 -1.11 -12.84
C GLU A 520 11.72 -1.47 -12.06
N ALA A 521 10.60 -0.91 -12.50
CA ALA A 521 9.28 -1.37 -12.11
C ALA A 521 9.00 -2.75 -12.71
N GLY A 522 8.23 -3.54 -12.02
CA GLY A 522 7.89 -4.90 -12.43
C GLY A 522 6.56 -5.36 -11.88
N VAL A 523 6.22 -6.60 -12.12
CA VAL A 523 4.99 -7.19 -11.58
C VAL A 523 5.15 -7.43 -10.08
N GLY A 524 4.17 -6.96 -9.30
CA GLY A 524 4.17 -7.06 -7.86
C GLY A 524 5.06 -6.02 -7.18
N PHE A 525 5.57 -6.33 -6.00
CA PHE A 525 6.44 -5.39 -5.28
C PHE A 525 7.75 -5.15 -6.04
N ASP A 526 8.10 -3.88 -6.21
CA ASP A 526 9.39 -3.48 -6.76
C ASP A 526 10.07 -2.36 -5.96
N LEU A 527 11.36 -2.13 -6.24
CA LEU A 527 12.19 -1.16 -5.53
C LEU A 527 12.02 0.28 -6.03
N THR A 528 10.97 0.58 -6.78
CA THR A 528 10.65 1.91 -7.30
C THR A 528 9.34 2.46 -6.75
N THR A 529 8.32 1.60 -6.61
CA THR A 529 6.97 1.99 -6.20
C THR A 529 6.42 1.16 -5.04
N GLY A 530 7.19 0.18 -4.55
CA GLY A 530 6.77 -0.69 -3.44
C GLY A 530 5.60 -1.59 -3.85
N LEU A 531 4.56 -1.60 -3.03
CA LEU A 531 3.29 -2.28 -3.33
C LEU A 531 2.48 -1.58 -4.42
N GLY A 532 2.89 -0.39 -4.85
CA GLY A 532 2.18 0.44 -5.82
C GLY A 532 1.40 1.60 -5.19
N SER A 533 0.51 2.20 -5.97
CA SER A 533 -0.37 3.28 -5.54
C SER A 533 -1.71 2.73 -5.02
N PRO A 534 -2.48 3.50 -4.22
CA PRO A 534 -3.67 2.94 -3.59
C PRO A 534 -4.86 2.85 -4.54
N ASP A 535 -5.66 1.78 -4.41
CA ASP A 535 -7.11 1.87 -4.63
C ASP A 535 -7.76 2.07 -3.26
N GLY A 536 -8.20 3.30 -3.00
CA GLY A 536 -8.59 3.71 -1.65
C GLY A 536 -9.78 2.94 -1.10
N LEU A 537 -10.77 2.62 -1.93
CA LEU A 537 -11.96 1.88 -1.51
C LEU A 537 -11.63 0.42 -1.19
N PHE A 538 -10.85 -0.24 -2.06
CA PHE A 538 -10.48 -1.63 -1.81
C PHE A 538 -9.53 -1.76 -0.64
N LEU A 539 -8.61 -0.82 -0.48
CA LEU A 539 -7.74 -0.78 0.69
C LEU A 539 -8.55 -0.58 1.98
N ALA A 540 -9.53 0.33 1.98
CA ALA A 540 -10.41 0.54 3.13
C ALA A 540 -11.21 -0.73 3.47
N ARG A 541 -11.73 -1.45 2.48
CA ARG A 541 -12.41 -2.74 2.67
C ARG A 541 -11.48 -3.81 3.23
N ALA A 542 -10.27 -3.92 2.68
CA ALA A 542 -9.27 -4.88 3.16
C ALA A 542 -8.87 -4.60 4.62
N ILE A 543 -8.52 -3.36 4.94
CA ILE A 543 -8.16 -2.96 6.30
C ILE A 543 -9.34 -3.15 7.27
N SER A 544 -10.55 -2.80 6.87
CA SER A 544 -11.76 -3.05 7.65
C SER A 544 -11.92 -4.55 7.96
N SER A 545 -11.80 -5.40 6.95
CA SER A 545 -11.88 -6.85 7.12
C SER A 545 -10.81 -7.37 8.09
N ILE A 546 -9.56 -6.94 7.94
CA ILE A 546 -8.46 -7.33 8.82
C ILE A 546 -8.75 -6.90 10.27
N ALA A 547 -9.13 -5.64 10.47
CA ALA A 547 -9.37 -5.09 11.80
C ALA A 547 -10.51 -5.81 12.53
N HIS A 548 -11.62 -6.07 11.84
CA HIS A 548 -12.74 -6.81 12.40
C HIS A 548 -12.40 -8.27 12.69
N SER A 549 -11.64 -8.92 11.80
CA SER A 549 -11.16 -10.29 12.04
C SER A 549 -10.27 -10.37 13.27
N GLN A 550 -9.35 -9.44 13.43
CA GLN A 550 -8.49 -9.38 14.62
C GLN A 550 -9.31 -9.21 15.89
N MET A 551 -10.31 -8.35 15.87
CA MET A 551 -11.22 -8.16 17.02
C MET A 551 -12.07 -9.39 17.27
N PHE A 552 -12.60 -10.02 16.23
CA PHE A 552 -13.44 -11.21 16.33
C PHE A 552 -12.70 -12.34 17.04
N TYR A 553 -11.47 -12.63 16.64
CA TYR A 553 -10.68 -13.70 17.25
C TYR A 553 -10.06 -13.32 18.60
N SER A 554 -9.78 -12.06 18.84
CA SER A 554 -9.27 -11.61 20.15
C SER A 554 -10.33 -11.66 21.26
N ALA A 555 -11.58 -11.58 20.89
CA ALA A 555 -12.71 -11.65 21.86
C ALA A 555 -13.08 -13.07 22.28
N ASP A 556 -12.27 -14.08 21.96
CA ASP A 556 -12.44 -15.47 22.42
C ASP A 556 -13.77 -16.12 21.98
N VAL A 557 -14.12 -15.96 20.72
CA VAL A 557 -15.27 -16.65 20.14
C VAL A 557 -14.99 -18.15 20.12
N ALA A 558 -15.53 -18.84 21.11
CA ALA A 558 -15.27 -20.24 21.33
C ALA A 558 -15.67 -21.09 20.13
N GLY A 559 -14.72 -21.86 19.61
CA GLY A 559 -14.96 -22.87 18.58
C GLY A 559 -14.73 -22.40 17.14
N VAL A 560 -14.36 -21.16 16.91
CA VAL A 560 -13.93 -20.70 15.58
C VAL A 560 -12.43 -20.93 15.43
N SER A 561 -12.06 -21.66 14.38
CA SER A 561 -10.68 -21.95 14.06
C SER A 561 -10.26 -21.26 12.77
N THR A 562 -9.02 -20.87 12.68
CA THR A 562 -8.43 -20.37 11.44
C THR A 562 -7.86 -21.50 10.61
N LEU A 563 -7.72 -21.29 9.31
CA LEU A 563 -7.09 -22.24 8.40
C LEU A 563 -5.60 -22.42 8.77
N VAL A 564 -4.92 -21.30 8.94
CA VAL A 564 -3.52 -21.23 9.36
C VAL A 564 -3.41 -20.32 10.57
N PRO A 565 -3.16 -20.86 11.75
CA PRO A 565 -3.14 -20.04 12.97
C PRO A 565 -1.90 -19.16 13.09
N ASP A 566 -0.78 -19.64 12.64
CA ASP A 566 0.50 -18.92 12.65
C ASP A 566 1.25 -19.19 11.36
N VAL A 567 1.82 -18.21 10.90
CA VAL A 567 2.26 -17.99 9.62
C VAL A 567 3.47 -18.60 9.15
N ILE A 568 4.38 -18.47 9.69
CA ILE A 568 5.69 -18.98 9.28
C ILE A 568 6.03 -20.01 10.31
N ASP A 569 6.15 -21.25 9.87
CA ASP A 569 6.70 -22.25 10.74
C ASP A 569 8.09 -21.80 11.18
N SER A 570 8.17 -21.38 12.43
CA SER A 570 9.42 -20.96 13.05
C SER A 570 10.49 -22.06 13.07
N ASN A 571 10.11 -23.27 12.75
CA ASN A 571 11.02 -24.42 12.68
C ASN A 571 11.65 -24.63 11.32
N GLY A 572 11.24 -23.87 10.31
CA GLY A 572 11.71 -24.04 8.93
C GLY A 572 11.32 -25.37 8.29
N ALA A 573 10.29 -26.03 8.84
CA ALA A 573 9.87 -27.36 8.37
C ALA A 573 8.84 -27.29 7.23
N GLY A 574 8.41 -26.07 6.84
CA GLY A 574 7.57 -25.90 5.66
C GLY A 574 6.15 -26.41 5.78
N GLY A 575 5.60 -26.52 6.97
CA GLY A 575 4.24 -26.98 7.19
C GLY A 575 3.51 -26.22 8.28
N TRP A 576 2.24 -26.53 8.46
CA TRP A 576 1.41 -26.00 9.53
C TRP A 576 0.49 -27.08 10.11
N THR A 577 -0.13 -26.79 11.22
CA THR A 577 -1.08 -27.70 11.89
C THR A 577 -2.49 -27.17 11.77
N SER A 578 -3.41 -27.97 11.26
CA SER A 578 -4.82 -27.58 11.16
C SER A 578 -5.47 -27.50 12.54
N GLY A 579 -6.08 -26.37 12.87
CA GLY A 579 -6.77 -26.19 14.17
C GLY A 579 -8.05 -27.00 14.28
N THR A 580 -8.67 -27.39 13.17
CA THR A 580 -9.94 -28.11 13.11
C THR A 580 -9.97 -29.12 11.98
N ALA A 581 -10.96 -30.04 12.00
CA ALA A 581 -11.22 -30.88 10.84
C ALA A 581 -11.87 -30.04 9.75
N GLN A 582 -11.32 -30.06 8.56
CA GLN A 582 -11.77 -29.20 7.46
C GLN A 582 -11.52 -29.83 6.09
N THR A 583 -12.31 -29.41 5.13
CA THR A 583 -12.11 -29.71 3.71
C THR A 583 -11.46 -28.50 3.03
N LEU A 584 -10.30 -28.71 2.45
CA LEU A 584 -9.51 -27.66 1.81
C LEU A 584 -9.58 -27.77 0.30
N LEU A 585 -9.84 -26.68 -0.37
CA LEU A 585 -9.67 -26.51 -1.80
C LEU A 585 -8.17 -26.44 -2.11
N LEU A 586 -7.74 -27.07 -3.18
CA LEU A 586 -6.36 -27.11 -3.59
C LEU A 586 -6.19 -26.51 -4.97
N GLN A 587 -5.39 -25.48 -5.09
CA GLN A 587 -5.01 -24.88 -6.36
C GLN A 587 -3.50 -24.79 -6.49
N THR A 588 -2.97 -25.05 -7.70
CA THR A 588 -1.54 -25.02 -7.97
C THR A 588 -1.23 -24.06 -9.10
N THR A 589 -0.14 -23.32 -8.93
CA THR A 589 0.45 -22.50 -9.98
C THR A 589 1.88 -22.96 -10.22
N ALA A 590 2.24 -23.25 -11.44
CA ALA A 590 3.58 -23.71 -11.81
C ALA A 590 3.99 -23.19 -13.19
N THR A 591 5.26 -22.86 -13.34
CA THR A 591 5.84 -22.47 -14.64
C THR A 591 5.99 -23.64 -15.61
N GLY A 592 5.79 -24.85 -15.13
CA GLY A 592 5.83 -26.10 -15.90
C GLY A 592 4.92 -27.14 -15.28
N ALA A 593 4.80 -28.30 -15.93
CA ALA A 593 4.06 -29.41 -15.34
C ALA A 593 4.71 -29.83 -14.02
N ALA A 594 3.93 -29.85 -12.96
CA ALA A 594 4.39 -30.23 -11.62
C ALA A 594 3.46 -31.28 -11.02
N THR A 595 4.02 -32.17 -10.24
CA THR A 595 3.26 -33.03 -9.33
C THR A 595 3.31 -32.40 -7.96
N VAL A 596 2.13 -32.14 -7.39
CA VAL A 596 1.96 -31.59 -6.06
C VAL A 596 1.36 -32.66 -5.17
N SER A 597 1.96 -32.88 -4.02
CA SER A 597 1.46 -33.79 -3.00
C SER A 597 1.24 -33.00 -1.72
N VAL A 598 -0.01 -32.96 -1.26
CA VAL A 598 -0.38 -32.37 0.02
C VAL A 598 -0.47 -33.46 1.05
N GLN A 599 0.46 -33.43 2.00
CA GLN A 599 0.51 -34.38 3.11
C GLN A 599 -0.35 -33.88 4.26
N THR A 600 -1.33 -34.64 4.68
CA THR A 600 -2.26 -34.31 5.76
C THR A 600 -2.16 -35.33 6.87
N GLY A 601 -1.14 -35.22 7.70
CA GLY A 601 -0.85 -36.24 8.73
C GLY A 601 -0.31 -37.52 8.11
N ALA A 602 -1.10 -38.61 8.11
CA ALA A 602 -0.73 -39.90 7.52
C ALA A 602 -1.25 -40.05 6.07
N ASP A 603 -2.12 -39.16 5.64
CA ASP A 603 -2.77 -39.22 4.32
C ASP A 603 -2.08 -38.26 3.34
N SER A 604 -2.21 -38.53 2.06
CA SER A 604 -1.66 -37.71 0.98
C SER A 604 -2.73 -37.50 -0.08
N THR A 605 -2.84 -36.25 -0.55
CA THR A 605 -3.63 -35.91 -1.73
C THR A 605 -2.70 -35.43 -2.82
N ASP A 606 -2.72 -36.12 -3.94
CA ASP A 606 -1.87 -35.80 -5.07
C ASP A 606 -2.67 -34.98 -6.11
N ALA A 607 -2.06 -33.93 -6.59
CA ALA A 607 -2.57 -33.12 -7.69
C ALA A 607 -1.48 -32.88 -8.71
N SER A 608 -1.86 -32.68 -9.95
CA SER A 608 -0.92 -32.30 -11.00
C SER A 608 -1.35 -30.99 -11.63
N SER A 609 -0.41 -30.11 -11.87
CA SER A 609 -0.63 -28.88 -12.63
C SER A 609 -0.07 -29.02 -14.03
N ALA A 610 -0.75 -28.43 -15.01
CA ALA A 610 -0.18 -28.18 -16.32
C ALA A 610 0.77 -26.99 -16.28
N ALA A 611 1.58 -26.82 -17.32
CA ALA A 611 2.43 -25.64 -17.46
C ALA A 611 1.57 -24.39 -17.68
N HIS A 612 1.83 -23.35 -16.90
CA HIS A 612 1.15 -22.08 -16.99
C HIS A 612 2.11 -20.91 -16.94
N ALA A 613 1.66 -19.77 -17.43
CA ALA A 613 2.40 -18.53 -17.29
C ALA A 613 2.55 -18.15 -15.80
N THR A 614 3.69 -17.57 -15.48
CA THR A 614 4.05 -17.15 -14.13
C THR A 614 3.23 -15.94 -13.70
N TYR A 615 2.11 -16.16 -13.04
CA TYR A 615 1.52 -15.13 -12.22
C TYR A 615 1.57 -15.56 -10.78
N ALA A 616 2.07 -14.67 -9.91
CA ALA A 616 1.86 -14.81 -8.49
C ALA A 616 0.34 -14.74 -8.21
N TRP A 617 -0.13 -15.39 -7.17
CA TRP A 617 -1.52 -15.30 -6.72
C TRP A 617 -2.02 -13.86 -6.60
N THR A 618 -1.14 -12.97 -6.18
CA THR A 618 -1.40 -11.54 -6.07
C THR A 618 -1.85 -10.91 -7.37
N SER A 619 -1.16 -11.20 -8.47
CA SER A 619 -1.54 -10.67 -9.79
C SER A 619 -2.88 -11.20 -10.25
N GLN A 620 -3.16 -12.47 -9.99
CA GLN A 620 -4.44 -13.07 -10.28
C GLN A 620 -5.59 -12.41 -9.52
N LEU A 621 -5.42 -12.22 -8.22
CA LEU A 621 -6.42 -11.59 -7.38
C LEU A 621 -6.68 -10.13 -7.78
N ALA A 622 -5.64 -9.38 -8.13
CA ALA A 622 -5.79 -8.01 -8.62
C ALA A 622 -6.68 -7.94 -9.85
N GLN A 623 -6.58 -8.92 -10.72
CA GLN A 623 -7.34 -8.98 -11.96
C GLN A 623 -8.77 -9.47 -11.76
N GLN A 624 -8.98 -10.36 -10.81
CA GLN A 624 -10.29 -10.96 -10.52
C GLN A 624 -11.04 -10.27 -9.38
N SER A 625 -10.47 -9.22 -8.78
CA SER A 625 -11.10 -8.51 -7.68
C SER A 625 -12.44 -7.92 -8.09
N LEU A 626 -13.37 -7.90 -7.12
CA LEU A 626 -14.63 -7.20 -7.27
C LEU A 626 -14.40 -5.71 -7.23
N GLN A 627 -14.16 -5.13 -8.35
CA GLN A 627 -14.21 -3.69 -8.47
C GLN A 627 -15.66 -3.23 -8.53
N SER A 628 -15.95 -2.08 -7.95
CA SER A 628 -17.26 -1.51 -8.06
C SER A 628 -17.53 -1.29 -9.56
N ASN A 629 -18.28 -2.13 -10.16
CA ASN A 629 -19.14 -1.81 -11.12
C ASN A 629 -18.90 -1.52 -12.56
N THR A 630 -18.79 -0.29 -12.89
CA THR A 630 -18.86 0.28 -14.24
C THR A 630 -17.63 -0.01 -15.07
N ASP A 631 -16.52 -0.38 -14.41
CA ASP A 631 -15.24 -0.62 -15.07
C ASP A 631 -14.92 -2.11 -15.20
N PHE A 632 -15.85 -2.95 -14.78
CA PHE A 632 -15.73 -4.38 -15.02
C PHE A 632 -15.81 -4.66 -16.52
N ASP A 633 -14.70 -5.09 -17.08
CA ASP A 633 -14.57 -5.44 -18.48
C ASP A 633 -14.34 -6.95 -18.62
N PRO A 634 -15.23 -7.68 -19.26
CA PRO A 634 -15.03 -9.11 -19.50
C PRO A 634 -13.76 -9.41 -20.32
N ASP A 635 -13.32 -8.46 -21.16
CA ASP A 635 -12.09 -8.64 -21.94
C ASP A 635 -10.84 -8.61 -21.04
N LEU A 636 -10.90 -7.98 -19.88
CA LEU A 636 -9.83 -8.04 -18.89
C LEU A 636 -9.59 -9.46 -18.40
N LEU A 637 -10.65 -10.18 -18.14
CA LEU A 637 -10.55 -11.58 -17.68
C LEU A 637 -10.10 -12.51 -18.79
N ALA A 638 -10.50 -12.22 -20.04
CA ALA A 638 -10.07 -12.97 -21.21
C ALA A 638 -8.54 -12.87 -21.47
N LEU A 639 -7.89 -11.79 -21.04
CA LEU A 639 -6.42 -11.69 -21.11
C LEU A 639 -5.71 -12.72 -20.23
N PHE A 640 -6.39 -13.20 -19.19
CA PHE A 640 -5.86 -14.16 -18.23
C PHE A 640 -6.47 -15.55 -18.38
N ASP A 641 -7.42 -15.72 -19.29
CA ASP A 641 -7.97 -17.00 -19.68
C ASP A 641 -6.85 -17.95 -20.10
N GLY A 642 -6.85 -19.15 -19.57
CA GLY A 642 -5.87 -20.17 -19.89
C GLY A 642 -4.51 -19.99 -19.19
N GLN A 643 -4.32 -18.97 -18.39
CA GLN A 643 -3.06 -18.77 -17.66
C GLN A 643 -3.03 -19.43 -16.29
N THR A 644 -4.18 -19.84 -15.79
CA THR A 644 -4.28 -20.56 -14.53
C THR A 644 -5.32 -21.67 -14.66
N GLN A 645 -4.88 -22.89 -14.57
CA GLN A 645 -5.80 -24.00 -14.40
C GLN A 645 -5.65 -24.51 -12.98
N GLY A 646 -6.57 -24.17 -12.10
CA GLY A 646 -6.61 -24.71 -10.75
C GLY A 646 -6.66 -26.24 -10.78
N ALA A 647 -6.03 -26.91 -9.85
CA ALA A 647 -6.32 -28.29 -9.59
C ALA A 647 -7.73 -28.39 -9.01
N LEU A 648 -8.60 -29.17 -9.63
CA LEU A 648 -9.99 -29.34 -9.22
C LEU A 648 -10.12 -30.41 -8.11
N THR A 649 -9.29 -30.34 -7.08
CA THR A 649 -9.30 -31.35 -6.03
C THR A 649 -9.44 -30.73 -4.65
N GLN A 650 -9.80 -31.56 -3.68
CA GLN A 650 -9.94 -31.17 -2.28
C GLN A 650 -9.12 -32.11 -1.40
N ALA A 651 -8.52 -31.57 -0.35
CA ALA A 651 -7.86 -32.33 0.69
C ALA A 651 -8.72 -32.30 1.97
N ILE A 652 -8.95 -33.46 2.57
CA ILE A 652 -9.66 -33.57 3.86
C ILE A 652 -8.59 -33.65 4.95
N VAL A 653 -8.69 -32.73 5.92
CA VAL A 653 -7.70 -32.59 6.97
C VAL A 653 -8.36 -32.81 8.33
N ALA A 654 -7.77 -33.66 9.15
CA ALA A 654 -8.24 -33.86 10.52
C ALA A 654 -7.75 -32.73 11.44
N GLY A 655 -8.52 -32.38 12.45
CA GLY A 655 -8.11 -31.43 13.49
C GLY A 655 -6.84 -31.93 14.20
N GLY A 656 -5.83 -31.07 14.33
CA GLY A 656 -4.51 -31.39 14.88
C GLY A 656 -3.54 -32.05 13.90
N ALA A 657 -3.96 -32.30 12.66
CA ALA A 657 -3.06 -32.89 11.65
C ALA A 657 -2.05 -31.85 11.14
N SER A 658 -0.81 -32.29 10.97
CA SER A 658 0.20 -31.51 10.26
C SER A 658 -0.10 -31.51 8.76
N VAL A 659 0.04 -30.38 8.13
CA VAL A 659 -0.11 -30.19 6.69
C VAL A 659 1.21 -29.70 6.10
N SER A 660 1.66 -30.32 5.04
CA SER A 660 2.82 -29.87 4.27
C SER A 660 2.61 -30.11 2.78
N VAL A 661 3.31 -29.36 1.96
CA VAL A 661 3.19 -29.44 0.52
C VAL A 661 4.52 -29.82 -0.10
N GLU A 662 4.49 -30.77 -1.03
CA GLU A 662 5.66 -31.19 -1.78
C GLU A 662 5.46 -30.94 -3.28
N PHE A 663 6.42 -30.29 -3.91
CA PHE A 663 6.50 -30.16 -5.37
C PHE A 663 7.55 -31.11 -5.92
N ASN A 664 7.15 -31.97 -6.85
CA ASN A 664 8.09 -32.94 -7.48
C ASN A 664 8.98 -33.65 -6.46
N GLY A 665 8.43 -33.96 -5.28
CA GLY A 665 9.12 -34.62 -4.19
C GLY A 665 9.99 -33.72 -3.29
N ASN A 666 9.90 -32.38 -3.45
CA ASN A 666 10.55 -31.40 -2.58
C ASN A 666 9.51 -30.68 -1.73
N THR A 667 9.78 -30.56 -0.45
CA THR A 667 8.92 -29.82 0.48
C THR A 667 9.01 -28.31 0.22
N THR A 668 7.87 -27.64 0.23
CA THR A 668 7.75 -26.18 0.12
C THR A 668 7.50 -25.56 1.49
N VAL A 669 7.61 -24.24 1.56
CA VAL A 669 7.43 -23.49 2.79
C VAL A 669 6.18 -22.63 2.68
N ALA A 670 5.37 -22.57 3.75
CA ALA A 670 4.26 -21.64 3.83
C ALA A 670 4.80 -20.20 3.94
N ALA A 671 4.27 -19.30 3.12
CA ALA A 671 4.77 -17.93 3.02
C ALA A 671 3.84 -16.90 3.64
N GLN A 672 2.74 -17.32 4.25
CA GLN A 672 1.72 -16.41 4.72
C GLN A 672 1.67 -16.23 6.22
N ALA A 673 1.35 -14.99 6.59
CA ALA A 673 1.24 -14.56 7.96
C ALA A 673 -0.14 -14.82 8.57
N GLY A 674 -0.21 -14.83 9.89
CA GLY A 674 -1.30 -15.16 10.80
C GLY A 674 -2.71 -15.00 10.26
N MET A 675 -3.55 -15.97 10.46
CA MET A 675 -4.73 -16.14 9.64
C MET A 675 -6.01 -16.07 10.45
N SER A 676 -6.88 -15.22 10.00
CA SER A 676 -8.30 -15.30 10.32
C SER A 676 -9.05 -16.12 9.28
N ALA A 677 -10.31 -16.45 9.56
CA ALA A 677 -11.14 -17.11 8.57
C ALA A 677 -11.48 -16.22 7.37
N SER A 678 -11.42 -14.89 7.51
CA SER A 678 -11.55 -13.97 6.38
C SER A 678 -10.47 -14.18 5.33
N PHE A 679 -9.29 -14.62 5.73
CA PHE A 679 -8.24 -14.96 4.77
C PHE A 679 -8.47 -16.34 4.20
N GLY A 680 -8.78 -17.31 5.04
CA GLY A 680 -9.27 -18.63 4.67
C GLY A 680 -8.34 -19.46 3.80
N PHE A 681 -7.05 -19.13 3.73
CA PHE A 681 -6.08 -19.82 2.87
C PHE A 681 -4.66 -19.87 3.46
N ALA A 682 -3.87 -20.80 2.96
CA ALA A 682 -2.43 -20.84 3.15
C ALA A 682 -1.72 -21.02 1.81
N ASP A 683 -0.72 -20.20 1.56
CA ASP A 683 0.10 -20.26 0.35
C ASP A 683 1.46 -20.90 0.65
N PHE A 684 1.85 -21.87 -0.18
CA PHE A 684 3.13 -22.56 -0.11
C PHE A 684 3.91 -22.27 -1.39
N TYR A 685 5.16 -21.82 -1.26
CA TYR A 685 6.00 -21.45 -2.37
C TYR A 685 7.22 -22.34 -2.45
N SER A 686 7.61 -22.72 -3.66
CA SER A 686 8.88 -23.37 -3.93
C SER A 686 9.94 -22.35 -4.34
N ASP A 687 11.22 -22.71 -4.18
CA ASP A 687 12.35 -21.87 -4.62
C ASP A 687 12.34 -21.58 -6.13
N SER A 688 11.58 -22.34 -6.91
CA SER A 688 11.42 -22.18 -8.36
C SER A 688 10.22 -21.32 -8.78
N GLY A 689 9.54 -20.69 -7.83
CA GLY A 689 8.39 -19.82 -8.11
C GLY A 689 7.06 -20.55 -8.33
N ASN A 690 7.00 -21.86 -8.08
CA ASN A 690 5.73 -22.59 -8.06
C ASN A 690 5.02 -22.34 -6.74
N SER A 691 3.70 -22.24 -6.76
CA SER A 691 2.90 -22.07 -5.55
C SER A 691 1.75 -23.05 -5.47
N VAL A 692 1.32 -23.31 -4.24
CA VAL A 692 0.10 -24.04 -3.91
C VAL A 692 -0.66 -23.24 -2.91
N ARG A 693 -1.94 -23.03 -3.15
CA ARG A 693 -2.87 -22.49 -2.18
C ARG A 693 -3.79 -23.59 -1.67
N LEU A 694 -3.87 -23.68 -0.35
CA LEU A 694 -4.90 -24.44 0.34
C LEU A 694 -5.90 -23.47 0.94
N ALA A 695 -7.20 -23.66 0.67
CA ALA A 695 -8.21 -22.68 1.06
C ALA A 695 -9.48 -23.34 1.60
N GLN A 696 -10.15 -22.67 2.51
CA GLN A 696 -11.44 -23.11 3.05
C GLN A 696 -12.56 -22.99 2.00
N ALA A 697 -13.51 -23.93 2.04
CA ALA A 697 -14.69 -23.90 1.19
C ALA A 697 -15.89 -23.15 1.82
N VAL A 698 -15.75 -22.68 3.05
CA VAL A 698 -16.79 -21.99 3.81
C VAL A 698 -16.30 -20.64 4.27
N ALA A 699 -17.22 -19.67 4.33
CA ALA A 699 -16.99 -18.41 5.03
C ALA A 699 -17.32 -18.55 6.50
N VAL A 700 -16.60 -17.80 7.33
CA VAL A 700 -16.98 -17.58 8.73
C VAL A 700 -17.55 -16.17 8.83
N ALA A 701 -18.72 -16.04 9.41
CA ALA A 701 -19.36 -14.74 9.59
C ALA A 701 -18.66 -13.96 10.72
N GLU A 702 -17.58 -13.30 10.38
CA GLU A 702 -16.82 -12.42 11.28
C GLU A 702 -17.53 -11.06 11.37
N THR A 703 -18.74 -11.08 11.90
CA THR A 703 -19.59 -9.89 12.00
C THR A 703 -18.97 -8.85 12.92
N ALA A 704 -19.06 -7.58 12.56
CA ALA A 704 -18.54 -6.51 13.39
C ALA A 704 -19.21 -6.51 14.78
N ASN A 705 -18.39 -6.33 15.80
CA ASN A 705 -18.81 -6.38 17.21
C ASN A 705 -19.55 -7.69 17.63
N HIS A 706 -19.29 -8.80 16.95
CA HIS A 706 -19.97 -10.09 17.17
C HIS A 706 -21.50 -9.97 17.12
N ALA A 707 -22.01 -9.17 16.19
CA ALA A 707 -23.45 -8.98 16.06
C ALA A 707 -24.12 -10.24 15.51
N ASP A 708 -25.18 -10.68 16.22
CA ASP A 708 -26.11 -11.67 15.71
C ASP A 708 -27.21 -11.00 14.88
N ASP A 709 -27.89 -11.77 14.06
CA ASP A 709 -28.98 -11.31 13.17
C ASP A 709 -28.53 -10.16 12.23
N ALA A 710 -27.28 -10.22 11.82
CA ALA A 710 -26.68 -9.19 10.97
C ALA A 710 -27.17 -9.30 9.52
N ASN A 711 -27.16 -8.17 8.82
CA ASN A 711 -27.23 -8.16 7.37
C ASN A 711 -25.79 -8.26 6.84
N VAL A 712 -25.62 -8.99 5.76
CA VAL A 712 -24.33 -9.17 5.09
C VAL A 712 -24.45 -8.77 3.64
N VAL A 713 -23.53 -7.95 3.18
CA VAL A 713 -23.47 -7.54 1.77
C VAL A 713 -22.85 -8.66 0.95
N VAL A 714 -23.55 -9.04 -0.10
CA VAL A 714 -23.08 -10.00 -1.12
C VAL A 714 -22.86 -9.23 -2.41
N ARG A 715 -21.60 -9.11 -2.82
CA ARG A 715 -21.22 -8.51 -4.10
C ARG A 715 -20.93 -9.62 -5.10
N MET A 716 -21.42 -9.46 -6.30
CA MET A 716 -21.24 -10.47 -7.34
C MET A 716 -20.84 -9.83 -8.65
N ARG A 717 -20.03 -10.56 -9.39
CA ARG A 717 -19.61 -10.24 -10.75
C ARG A 717 -19.68 -11.51 -11.58
N GLN A 718 -20.18 -11.41 -12.79
CA GLN A 718 -20.38 -12.57 -13.65
C GLN A 718 -19.70 -12.39 -15.00
N VAL A 719 -18.98 -13.43 -15.44
CA VAL A 719 -18.39 -13.50 -16.79
C VAL A 719 -19.05 -14.58 -17.64
N ALA A 720 -19.81 -15.45 -17.03
CA ALA A 720 -20.55 -16.52 -17.74
C ALA A 720 -21.71 -16.00 -18.61
N GLY A 721 -21.89 -16.61 -19.75
CA GLY A 721 -23.04 -16.34 -20.63
C GLY A 721 -24.38 -16.98 -20.19
N ALA A 722 -24.34 -17.83 -19.16
CA ALA A 722 -25.52 -18.50 -18.61
C ALA A 722 -26.23 -17.63 -17.56
N ASP A 723 -27.52 -17.86 -17.37
CA ASP A 723 -28.25 -17.30 -16.22
C ASP A 723 -27.83 -18.10 -14.97
N LEU A 724 -27.26 -17.41 -13.99
CA LEU A 724 -26.75 -18.01 -12.76
C LEU A 724 -27.61 -17.63 -11.55
N SER A 725 -27.61 -18.47 -10.52
CA SER A 725 -28.28 -18.24 -9.25
C SER A 725 -27.45 -18.80 -8.11
N LEU A 726 -27.23 -17.98 -7.08
CA LEU A 726 -26.45 -18.32 -5.90
C LEU A 726 -27.38 -18.51 -4.69
N MET A 727 -27.14 -19.55 -3.89
CA MET A 727 -27.76 -19.76 -2.58
C MET A 727 -26.68 -19.85 -1.52
N LEU A 728 -26.85 -19.09 -0.45
CA LEU A 728 -25.98 -19.09 0.73
C LEU A 728 -26.71 -19.83 1.85
N TYR A 729 -26.04 -20.76 2.52
CA TYR A 729 -26.66 -21.58 3.57
C TYR A 729 -25.69 -21.91 4.72
N LYS A 730 -26.24 -22.07 5.92
CA LYS A 730 -25.49 -22.38 7.14
C LYS A 730 -25.14 -23.86 7.24
N VAL A 731 -23.89 -24.17 7.55
CA VAL A 731 -23.38 -25.51 7.85
C VAL A 731 -22.92 -25.63 9.30
N ASP A 732 -22.72 -26.86 9.79
CA ASP A 732 -22.39 -27.13 11.19
C ASP A 732 -20.87 -27.19 11.43
N ASP A 733 -20.08 -27.42 10.38
CA ASP A 733 -18.63 -27.53 10.44
C ASP A 733 -17.95 -27.19 9.10
N TYR A 734 -16.63 -27.13 9.12
CA TYR A 734 -15.82 -26.83 7.95
C TYR A 734 -15.79 -27.95 6.88
N ASN A 735 -16.38 -29.12 7.15
CA ASN A 735 -16.62 -30.16 6.16
C ASN A 735 -17.99 -30.05 5.49
N GLY A 736 -18.77 -29.04 5.88
CA GLY A 736 -20.07 -28.77 5.29
C GLY A 736 -21.20 -29.67 5.80
N THR A 737 -21.08 -30.30 6.97
CA THR A 737 -22.16 -31.14 7.47
C THR A 737 -23.36 -30.30 7.89
N ILE A 738 -24.56 -30.87 7.73
CA ILE A 738 -25.84 -30.28 8.16
C ILE A 738 -26.63 -31.28 8.93
N GLY A 739 -26.75 -31.10 10.25
CA GLY A 739 -27.51 -32.04 11.10
C GLY A 739 -26.97 -33.46 11.06
N GLY A 740 -25.66 -33.62 10.83
CA GLY A 740 -24.97 -34.87 10.67
C GLY A 740 -25.04 -35.49 9.27
N LEU A 741 -25.64 -34.81 8.30
CA LEU A 741 -25.57 -35.18 6.87
C LEU A 741 -24.31 -34.60 6.24
N ALA A 742 -23.51 -35.43 5.63
CA ALA A 742 -22.39 -35.00 4.79
C ALA A 742 -22.86 -34.53 3.39
N PRO A 743 -22.06 -33.71 2.66
CA PRO A 743 -22.45 -33.17 1.38
C PRO A 743 -22.86 -34.19 0.32
N ASP A 744 -22.27 -35.40 0.33
CA ASP A 744 -22.58 -36.52 -0.59
C ASP A 744 -23.83 -37.30 -0.23
N GLN A 745 -24.47 -37.05 0.91
CA GLN A 745 -25.55 -37.85 1.41
C GLN A 745 -26.91 -37.43 0.88
N ALA A 746 -27.75 -38.41 0.64
CA ALA A 746 -29.12 -38.15 0.21
C ALA A 746 -29.88 -37.29 1.23
N GLY A 747 -30.50 -36.21 0.78
CA GLY A 747 -31.21 -35.25 1.63
C GLY A 747 -30.40 -33.98 1.93
N TYR A 748 -29.10 -33.93 1.60
CA TYR A 748 -28.28 -32.77 1.84
C TYR A 748 -28.84 -31.51 1.20
N ALA A 749 -29.23 -31.56 -0.06
CA ALA A 749 -29.82 -30.43 -0.77
C ALA A 749 -31.09 -29.88 -0.07
N ALA A 750 -31.93 -30.74 0.46
CA ALA A 750 -33.12 -30.32 1.23
C ALA A 750 -32.72 -29.68 2.56
N ALA A 751 -31.69 -30.23 3.23
CA ALA A 751 -31.17 -29.68 4.46
C ALA A 751 -30.53 -28.30 4.25
N ALA A 752 -29.77 -28.13 3.18
CA ALA A 752 -29.16 -26.85 2.79
C ALA A 752 -30.23 -25.79 2.48
N ALA A 753 -31.25 -26.15 1.69
CA ALA A 753 -32.38 -25.25 1.39
C ALA A 753 -33.15 -24.85 2.66
N GLY A 754 -33.23 -25.75 3.68
CA GLY A 754 -33.83 -25.44 4.96
C GLY A 754 -33.02 -24.51 5.88
N ARG A 755 -31.74 -24.26 5.53
CA ARG A 755 -30.81 -23.37 6.24
C ARG A 755 -30.32 -22.22 5.39
N ALA A 756 -30.96 -21.97 4.26
CA ALA A 756 -30.61 -20.88 3.38
C ALA A 756 -30.94 -19.53 4.02
N TYR A 757 -30.01 -18.58 3.86
CA TYR A 757 -30.24 -17.21 4.31
C TYR A 757 -31.24 -16.48 3.43
N ALA A 758 -32.06 -15.66 4.04
CA ALA A 758 -33.02 -14.85 3.31
C ALA A 758 -32.35 -13.68 2.63
N VAL A 759 -32.72 -13.42 1.40
CA VAL A 759 -32.26 -12.25 0.64
C VAL A 759 -33.16 -11.06 1.00
N GLN A 760 -32.57 -9.91 1.19
CA GLN A 760 -33.33 -8.67 1.41
C GLN A 760 -34.28 -8.43 0.21
N GLY A 761 -35.54 -8.26 0.50
CA GLY A 761 -36.57 -8.18 -0.53
C GLY A 761 -37.29 -9.48 -0.83
N GLY A 762 -36.83 -10.61 -0.30
CA GLY A 762 -37.52 -11.90 -0.29
C GLY A 762 -36.83 -13.00 -1.11
N GLY A 763 -37.06 -14.23 -0.72
CA GLY A 763 -36.46 -15.41 -1.35
C GLY A 763 -35.17 -15.85 -0.65
N PHE A 764 -34.53 -16.90 -1.22
CA PHE A 764 -33.32 -17.53 -0.68
C PHE A 764 -32.26 -17.73 -1.77
N ALA A 765 -32.52 -17.25 -2.96
CA ALA A 765 -31.61 -17.34 -4.09
C ALA A 765 -31.36 -15.95 -4.65
N ILE A 766 -30.12 -15.68 -4.92
CA ILE A 766 -29.64 -14.43 -5.50
C ILE A 766 -29.42 -14.66 -7.00
N ALA A 767 -30.09 -13.89 -7.83
CA ALA A 767 -29.86 -13.95 -9.27
C ALA A 767 -28.49 -13.37 -9.63
N GLY A 768 -27.75 -14.05 -10.48
CA GLY A 768 -26.50 -13.52 -11.02
C GLY A 768 -26.74 -12.23 -11.82
N PRO A 769 -25.76 -11.32 -11.87
CA PRO A 769 -25.93 -10.02 -12.54
C PRO A 769 -26.03 -10.11 -14.07
N GLY A 770 -25.69 -11.25 -14.63
CA GLY A 770 -25.54 -11.45 -16.08
C GLY A 770 -24.14 -11.13 -16.57
N ASN A 771 -23.81 -11.64 -17.74
CA ASN A 771 -22.48 -11.54 -18.30
C ASN A 771 -21.98 -10.09 -18.40
N GLY A 772 -20.78 -9.85 -17.89
CA GLY A 772 -20.14 -8.54 -17.89
C GLY A 772 -20.69 -7.55 -16.84
N ASN A 773 -21.59 -8.00 -15.96
CA ASN A 773 -22.26 -7.12 -15.01
C ASN A 773 -21.87 -7.41 -13.56
N TYR A 774 -22.13 -6.42 -12.73
CA TYR A 774 -21.97 -6.43 -11.29
C TYR A 774 -23.33 -6.25 -10.60
N SER A 775 -23.49 -6.85 -9.43
CA SER A 775 -24.62 -6.57 -8.54
C SER A 775 -24.22 -6.66 -7.08
N GLN A 776 -24.97 -5.97 -6.25
CA GLN A 776 -24.85 -6.01 -4.81
C GLN A 776 -26.23 -6.24 -4.19
N VAL A 777 -26.32 -7.18 -3.27
CA VAL A 777 -27.53 -7.47 -2.50
C VAL A 777 -27.16 -7.73 -1.04
N GLU A 778 -28.16 -7.78 -0.16
CA GLU A 778 -27.95 -8.17 1.24
C GLU A 778 -28.66 -9.50 1.54
N ILE A 779 -28.00 -10.33 2.34
CA ILE A 779 -28.64 -11.44 3.06
C ILE A 779 -28.87 -11.05 4.51
N THR A 780 -29.84 -11.66 5.15
CA THR A 780 -30.29 -11.29 6.50
C THR A 780 -30.27 -12.48 7.45
N GLY A 781 -30.17 -12.22 8.74
CA GLY A 781 -30.23 -13.26 9.79
C GLY A 781 -28.93 -14.04 9.90
N VAL A 782 -27.81 -13.39 9.72
CA VAL A 782 -26.48 -13.99 9.88
C VAL A 782 -26.00 -13.75 11.31
N ASP A 783 -25.70 -14.82 12.02
CA ASP A 783 -25.16 -14.74 13.38
C ASP A 783 -23.63 -14.76 13.36
N ALA A 784 -23.03 -14.13 14.37
CA ALA A 784 -21.58 -14.13 14.54
C ALA A 784 -21.03 -15.57 14.62
N GLY A 785 -20.04 -15.87 13.78
CA GLY A 785 -19.42 -17.20 13.73
C GLY A 785 -20.20 -18.24 12.91
N ASP A 786 -21.27 -17.85 12.23
CA ASP A 786 -21.93 -18.76 11.28
C ASP A 786 -20.98 -19.26 10.22
N LEU A 787 -20.99 -20.55 9.96
CA LEU A 787 -20.28 -21.15 8.85
C LEU A 787 -21.19 -21.16 7.62
N ILE A 788 -20.80 -20.43 6.60
CA ILE A 788 -21.61 -20.17 5.42
C ILE A 788 -21.00 -20.91 4.23
N ALA A 789 -21.77 -21.82 3.66
CA ALA A 789 -21.45 -22.48 2.42
C ALA A 789 -22.33 -21.95 1.28
N MET A 790 -21.95 -22.26 0.05
CA MET A 790 -22.59 -21.75 -1.14
C MET A 790 -23.00 -22.87 -2.09
N GLN A 791 -24.04 -22.59 -2.90
CA GLN A 791 -24.49 -23.42 -3.99
C GLN A 791 -24.75 -22.55 -5.20
N LEU A 792 -24.13 -22.88 -6.33
CA LEU A 792 -24.38 -22.25 -7.62
C LEU A 792 -25.36 -23.11 -8.42
N THR A 793 -26.31 -22.46 -9.06
CA THR A 793 -27.19 -23.11 -10.05
C THR A 793 -27.03 -22.40 -11.39
N ASN A 794 -26.65 -23.13 -12.42
CA ASN A 794 -26.76 -22.68 -13.80
C ASN A 794 -28.22 -22.86 -14.23
N VAL A 795 -28.98 -21.77 -14.22
CA VAL A 795 -30.44 -21.77 -14.51
C VAL A 795 -30.71 -22.13 -15.96
N THR A 796 -29.75 -21.81 -16.85
CA THR A 796 -29.90 -22.05 -18.30
C THR A 796 -29.98 -23.55 -18.63
N ASN A 797 -29.17 -24.38 -17.96
CA ASN A 797 -29.09 -25.82 -18.23
C ASN A 797 -29.67 -26.67 -17.08
N GLY A 798 -29.82 -26.08 -15.89
CA GLY A 798 -30.35 -26.74 -14.67
C GLY A 798 -29.32 -27.45 -13.82
N ASP A 799 -28.03 -27.32 -14.14
CA ASP A 799 -26.96 -27.90 -13.33
C ASP A 799 -26.79 -27.15 -12.00
N THR A 800 -26.39 -27.90 -10.98
CA THR A 800 -26.20 -27.40 -9.63
C THR A 800 -24.83 -27.81 -9.10
N PHE A 801 -24.06 -26.85 -8.62
CA PHE A 801 -22.72 -27.05 -8.11
C PHE A 801 -22.64 -26.61 -6.64
N TRP A 802 -21.91 -27.39 -5.84
CA TRP A 802 -21.79 -27.20 -4.41
C TRP A 802 -20.36 -26.78 -4.04
N ALA A 803 -20.22 -26.06 -2.95
CA ALA A 803 -18.93 -25.67 -2.41
C ALA A 803 -18.03 -26.88 -2.09
N PHE A 804 -18.65 -28.03 -1.79
CA PHE A 804 -17.95 -29.28 -1.47
C PHE A 804 -17.97 -30.23 -2.64
N SER A 805 -16.79 -30.60 -3.12
CA SER A 805 -16.64 -31.46 -4.33
C SER A 805 -17.37 -32.79 -4.19
N GLN A 806 -17.48 -33.34 -2.96
CA GLN A 806 -18.18 -34.60 -2.72
C GLN A 806 -19.67 -34.58 -3.17
N ALA A 807 -20.27 -33.41 -3.25
CA ALA A 807 -21.65 -33.23 -3.73
C ALA A 807 -21.74 -32.96 -5.24
N ASN A 808 -20.63 -32.79 -5.91
CA ASN A 808 -20.55 -32.51 -7.34
C ASN A 808 -20.35 -33.79 -8.15
N GLU A 809 -20.34 -33.65 -9.45
CA GLU A 809 -20.16 -34.76 -10.39
C GLU A 809 -18.76 -35.40 -10.29
N VAL A 810 -18.69 -36.60 -10.86
CA VAL A 810 -17.46 -37.39 -10.93
C VAL A 810 -16.95 -37.40 -12.36
N VAL A 811 -15.74 -36.87 -12.58
CA VAL A 811 -15.02 -36.88 -13.86
C VAL A 811 -13.69 -37.61 -13.69
N GLY A 812 -13.45 -38.58 -14.55
CA GLY A 812 -12.20 -39.38 -14.47
C GLY A 812 -12.07 -40.25 -13.22
N GLY A 813 -13.15 -40.39 -12.43
CA GLY A 813 -13.16 -41.16 -11.17
C GLY A 813 -13.02 -40.28 -9.92
N GLU A 814 -12.94 -38.97 -10.07
CA GLU A 814 -12.78 -38.02 -8.98
C GLU A 814 -13.92 -36.99 -8.99
N HIS A 815 -14.33 -36.53 -7.81
CA HIS A 815 -15.26 -35.44 -7.67
C HIS A 815 -14.63 -34.10 -8.02
N ILE A 816 -15.36 -33.26 -8.75
CA ILE A 816 -14.87 -31.97 -9.25
C ILE A 816 -15.24 -30.85 -8.28
N ALA A 817 -14.28 -30.01 -7.96
CA ALA A 817 -14.51 -28.75 -7.27
C ALA A 817 -14.88 -27.63 -8.25
N HIS A 818 -15.97 -26.94 -8.00
CA HIS A 818 -16.45 -25.81 -8.79
C HIS A 818 -16.26 -24.46 -8.08
N LEU A 819 -15.77 -24.50 -6.85
CA LEU A 819 -15.53 -23.33 -6.02
C LEU A 819 -14.02 -23.13 -5.81
N TRP A 820 -13.61 -21.89 -5.85
CA TRP A 820 -12.29 -21.46 -5.43
C TRP A 820 -12.39 -20.31 -4.43
N ASN A 821 -11.47 -20.23 -3.46
CA ASN A 821 -11.39 -19.17 -2.48
C ASN A 821 -10.19 -18.26 -2.78
N TYR A 822 -10.47 -17.02 -3.15
CA TYR A 822 -9.45 -16.02 -3.43
C TYR A 822 -8.92 -15.31 -2.17
N GLY A 823 -9.51 -15.54 -1.01
CA GLY A 823 -9.22 -14.82 0.23
C GLY A 823 -10.13 -13.60 0.41
N ALA A 824 -10.03 -12.95 1.56
CA ALA A 824 -10.84 -11.79 1.94
C ALA A 824 -12.36 -11.99 1.70
N ASN A 825 -12.85 -13.16 2.06
CA ASN A 825 -14.24 -13.56 1.84
C ASN A 825 -14.72 -13.44 0.37
N THR A 826 -13.81 -13.71 -0.57
CA THR A 826 -14.07 -13.68 -2.01
C THR A 826 -13.90 -15.07 -2.60
N TRP A 827 -14.91 -15.54 -3.31
CA TRP A 827 -14.95 -16.85 -3.96
C TRP A 827 -15.24 -16.73 -5.46
N GLY A 828 -14.72 -17.69 -6.22
CA GLY A 828 -15.00 -17.83 -7.64
C GLY A 828 -15.64 -19.17 -7.96
N TRP A 829 -16.46 -19.21 -8.98
CA TRP A 829 -17.22 -20.38 -9.43
C TRP A 829 -16.98 -20.71 -10.90
N GLU A 830 -17.03 -22.01 -11.17
CA GLU A 830 -17.17 -22.59 -12.50
C GLU A 830 -18.59 -23.08 -12.70
N ASP A 831 -19.25 -22.66 -13.78
CA ASP A 831 -20.66 -22.92 -14.05
C ASP A 831 -20.91 -24.10 -15.01
N LEU A 832 -19.84 -24.77 -15.49
CA LEU A 832 -19.92 -25.85 -16.46
C LEU A 832 -19.52 -27.22 -15.89
N HIS A 833 -20.22 -28.25 -16.29
CA HIS A 833 -19.92 -29.63 -15.97
C HIS A 833 -18.48 -30.01 -16.37
N GLY A 834 -17.72 -30.61 -15.48
CA GLY A 834 -16.30 -30.95 -15.66
C GLY A 834 -15.34 -29.81 -15.31
N GLY A 835 -15.83 -28.70 -14.77
CA GLY A 835 -15.03 -27.58 -14.28
C GLY A 835 -14.57 -26.63 -15.36
N GLY A 836 -15.35 -26.43 -16.43
CA GLY A 836 -15.13 -25.38 -17.44
C GLY A 836 -13.68 -25.22 -17.90
N ASP A 837 -13.23 -24.00 -18.00
CA ASP A 837 -11.85 -23.59 -18.31
C ASP A 837 -10.97 -23.41 -17.04
N ARG A 838 -11.57 -23.52 -15.88
CA ARG A 838 -10.92 -23.56 -14.57
C ARG A 838 -10.27 -22.27 -14.11
N ASP A 839 -10.80 -21.17 -14.56
CA ASP A 839 -10.35 -19.85 -14.12
C ASP A 839 -11.16 -19.29 -12.93
N PHE A 840 -12.28 -19.95 -12.59
CA PHE A 840 -13.15 -19.63 -11.45
C PHE A 840 -13.70 -18.20 -11.48
N ASN A 841 -14.00 -17.67 -12.65
CA ASN A 841 -14.49 -16.31 -12.81
C ASN A 841 -15.95 -16.24 -13.33
N ASP A 842 -16.57 -17.36 -13.66
CA ASP A 842 -17.96 -17.39 -14.15
C ASP A 842 -18.93 -16.66 -13.24
N LEU A 843 -18.75 -16.83 -11.91
CA LEU A 843 -19.38 -15.98 -10.89
C LEU A 843 -18.41 -15.74 -9.75
N VAL A 844 -17.97 -14.52 -9.59
CA VAL A 844 -17.18 -14.11 -8.43
C VAL A 844 -18.10 -13.52 -7.37
N VAL A 845 -17.95 -13.96 -6.13
CA VAL A 845 -18.81 -13.62 -4.99
C VAL A 845 -17.94 -13.13 -3.84
N GLN A 846 -18.25 -11.96 -3.29
CA GLN A 846 -17.64 -11.45 -2.06
C GLN A 846 -18.69 -11.29 -0.96
N LEU A 847 -18.40 -11.79 0.22
CA LEU A 847 -19.20 -11.57 1.42
C LEU A 847 -18.53 -10.49 2.29
N ASP A 848 -19.26 -9.43 2.54
CA ASP A 848 -18.79 -8.34 3.38
C ASP A 848 -19.59 -8.31 4.69
N PHE A 849 -18.97 -8.82 5.73
CA PHE A 849 -19.54 -8.90 7.07
C PHE A 849 -19.42 -7.62 7.87
N THR A 850 -18.62 -6.69 7.41
CA THR A 850 -18.18 -5.48 8.13
C THR A 850 -18.91 -4.23 7.71
N SER A 851 -19.18 -4.05 6.41
CA SER A 851 -19.79 -2.83 5.87
C SER A 851 -21.22 -2.56 6.37
N THR A 852 -21.95 -3.59 6.75
CA THR A 852 -23.31 -3.44 7.29
C THR A 852 -23.36 -3.20 8.79
N ALA A 853 -22.24 -3.32 9.48
CA ALA A 853 -22.18 -3.18 10.94
C ALA A 853 -21.95 -1.74 11.39
N GLY A 854 -21.38 -0.89 10.52
CA GLY A 854 -21.24 0.55 10.73
C GLY A 854 -22.34 1.35 10.04
N SER A 855 -22.08 2.58 9.66
CA SER A 855 -23.03 3.43 8.93
C SER A 855 -23.19 3.03 7.45
N GLY A 856 -22.43 2.06 7.00
CA GLY A 856 -22.47 1.58 5.62
C GLY A 856 -21.62 2.39 4.65
N LEU A 857 -20.62 3.12 5.12
CA LEU A 857 -19.75 3.94 4.27
C LEU A 857 -18.97 3.14 3.21
N LEU A 858 -18.77 1.83 3.41
CA LEU A 858 -18.14 0.94 2.42
C LEU A 858 -19.14 0.20 1.52
N VAL A 859 -20.43 0.44 1.69
CA VAL A 859 -21.50 -0.07 0.85
C VAL A 859 -21.79 0.97 -0.22
N ALA A 860 -21.11 0.93 -1.33
CA ALA A 860 -21.32 1.89 -2.41
C ALA A 860 -21.71 1.17 -3.72
#